data_702dd7cb450a54bdcb9551037de686f8
#
_entry.id   702dd7cb450a54bdcb9551037de686f8
#
_cell.length_a   1.000
_cell.length_b   1.000
_cell.length_c   1.000
_cell.angle_alpha   90.00
_cell.angle_beta   90.00
_cell.angle_gamma   90.00
#
_symmetry.space_group_name_H-M   'P 1'
#
loop_
_entity.id
_entity.type
_entity.pdbx_description
1 polymer ?
#
loop_
_entity_poly.entity_id
_entity_poly.type
_entity_poly.pdbx_seq_one_letter_code
_entity_poly.pdbx_strand_id
1 'polypeptide(L)'
;MNDSTKTSHKNLKIILTFLFFSLLTSLSSLLAQANDDCLMCHDDRDLKGKVNGRTRSVFINSSTVNSSVHADLACTDCHEDIDGDDLPHREVFKRVECGNCHDDVMDLYKDCLHGQAKAKGDPLAPICQNCHGKHDILPVTDPNSAVEPMKIPFLCGKCHREGTSVQLQRNIPQDRILENYSLSIHGEGLLSKGLIVSATCVSCHSAHRILPHTDPRSTISRNNIASTCAVCHAEIESVHRKVIRGELWEKQEHILPACVDCHQPHEIRNAYYDYGMADRDCLECHENQNLVATEDGRSLFVNYDEIKSSKHNATACSQCHTEVNVSKHRPCETISSKVDCSSCHAQVGEDYEISVHGKLATRLDENAPTCKECHGTHDTKGRLDPNSPIFAINIPTLCAKCHREGESAAIRNEGSEIDIIQHYQESTHGKGLLKSGLTVTATCTDCHTAHRELPGNNPESSIYPTNISSTCGNCHYGIQEQFARSVHSPTNTETDKKLPVCNDCHSAHTIRRADSEGFKLTIMNQCGRCHQEVANTYFDTYHGKVSQLGYTKTAKCYDCHGAHDILPPINPKSKLSRENVVETCRTCHPSANRQFAGYLTHATHHDPDKYPFLFWTFWGMTGLLVFTFFISWVHTLLWLPRSFEWRKKLKAIHAAEDEINSDLSDKNNVSESSEQGESE
;
A
#
# COMPACT_ATOMS: atom_id res chain seq x y z
N MET A 1 -4.71 63.02 -16.16
CA MET A 1 -4.48 63.52 -14.79
C MET A 1 -5.05 62.50 -13.79
N ASN A 2 -4.46 61.30 -13.66
CA ASN A 2 -4.94 60.31 -12.67
C ASN A 2 -3.85 59.23 -12.31
N ASP A 3 -2.58 59.63 -12.23
CA ASP A 3 -1.52 58.67 -11.90
C ASP A 3 -0.54 59.12 -10.79
N SER A 4 -0.73 60.32 -10.23
CA SER A 4 0.17 60.83 -9.17
C SER A 4 -0.31 60.53 -7.73
N THR A 5 -1.55 60.10 -7.53
CA THR A 5 -2.11 59.80 -6.18
C THR A 5 -1.89 58.40 -5.68
N LYS A 6 -1.65 57.41 -6.56
CA LYS A 6 -1.40 56.02 -6.18
C LYS A 6 0.02 55.74 -5.64
N THR A 7 1.01 56.54 -6.05
CA THR A 7 2.41 56.40 -5.60
C THR A 7 2.61 57.00 -4.20
N SER A 8 1.87 58.04 -3.82
CA SER A 8 1.97 58.65 -2.50
C SER A 8 1.45 57.76 -1.37
N HIS A 9 0.36 57.01 -1.58
CA HIS A 9 -0.18 56.07 -0.57
C HIS A 9 0.65 54.81 -0.37
N LYS A 10 1.40 54.35 -1.38
CA LYS A 10 2.33 53.21 -1.22
C LYS A 10 3.56 53.60 -0.39
N ASN A 11 4.13 54.76 -0.61
CA ASN A 11 5.29 55.23 0.13
C ASN A 11 4.94 55.57 1.58
N LEU A 12 3.73 56.07 1.86
CA LEU A 12 3.29 56.31 3.23
C LEU A 12 3.06 55.05 4.02
N LYS A 13 2.54 53.98 3.39
CA LYS A 13 2.38 52.66 4.03
C LYS A 13 3.76 52.01 4.35
N ILE A 14 4.73 52.11 3.47
CA ILE A 14 6.08 51.60 3.67
C ILE A 14 6.77 52.34 4.82
N ILE A 15 6.64 53.66 4.88
CA ILE A 15 7.21 54.48 5.97
C ILE A 15 6.54 54.18 7.31
N LEU A 16 5.22 53.98 7.36
CA LEU A 16 4.50 53.58 8.57
C LEU A 16 4.87 52.16 9.02
N THR A 17 5.11 51.24 8.10
CA THR A 17 5.54 49.87 8.43
C THR A 17 6.97 49.88 8.97
N PHE A 18 7.87 50.67 8.42
CA PHE A 18 9.23 50.81 8.93
C PHE A 18 9.28 51.52 10.30
N LEU A 19 8.42 52.54 10.51
CA LEU A 19 8.31 53.17 11.83
C LEU A 19 7.69 52.21 12.88
N PHE A 20 6.71 51.40 12.50
CA PHE A 20 6.13 50.41 13.40
C PHE A 20 7.16 49.27 13.76
N PHE A 21 7.94 48.85 12.76
CA PHE A 21 9.00 47.86 12.98
C PHE A 21 10.19 48.44 13.82
N SER A 22 10.53 49.73 13.62
CA SER A 22 11.53 50.43 14.41
C SER A 22 11.07 50.66 15.86
N LEU A 23 9.76 50.86 16.09
CA LEU A 23 9.16 51.01 17.42
C LEU A 23 9.13 49.66 18.18
N LEU A 24 8.88 48.53 17.49
CA LEU A 24 8.93 47.20 18.07
C LEU A 24 10.36 46.77 18.44
N THR A 25 11.36 47.14 17.63
CA THR A 25 12.78 46.85 17.98
C THR A 25 13.31 47.69 19.10
N SER A 26 12.78 48.91 19.33
CA SER A 26 13.14 49.73 20.48
C SER A 26 12.45 49.31 21.78
N LEU A 27 11.28 48.62 21.73
CA LEU A 27 10.64 48.04 22.93
C LEU A 27 11.40 46.80 23.44
N SER A 28 11.87 45.96 22.51
CA SER A 28 12.65 44.77 22.91
C SER A 28 14.02 45.12 23.54
N SER A 29 14.61 46.25 23.14
CA SER A 29 15.88 46.72 23.77
C SER A 29 15.69 47.31 25.18
N LEU A 30 14.50 47.79 25.53
CA LEU A 30 14.19 48.28 26.89
C LEU A 30 14.01 47.13 27.90
N LEU A 31 13.42 45.98 27.45
CA LEU A 31 13.31 44.79 28.30
C LEU A 31 14.62 44.04 28.50
N ALA A 32 15.50 44.03 27.50
CA ALA A 32 16.85 43.46 27.61
C ALA A 32 17.77 44.25 28.57
N GLN A 33 17.60 45.53 28.67
CA GLN A 33 18.40 46.38 29.56
C GLN A 33 18.08 46.12 31.04
N ALA A 34 16.83 45.83 31.40
CA ALA A 34 16.42 45.49 32.78
C ALA A 34 16.97 44.11 33.25
N ASN A 35 17.16 43.15 32.36
CA ASN A 35 17.74 41.83 32.68
C ASN A 35 19.26 41.90 32.85
N ASP A 36 19.95 42.76 32.10
CA ASP A 36 21.39 42.98 32.18
C ASP A 36 21.78 43.55 33.53
N ASP A 37 20.96 44.40 34.16
CA ASP A 37 21.22 44.95 35.49
C ASP A 37 21.23 43.86 36.57
N CYS A 38 20.34 42.87 36.47
CA CYS A 38 20.30 41.72 37.37
C CYS A 38 21.47 40.76 37.11
N LEU A 39 21.77 40.48 35.84
CA LEU A 39 22.85 39.58 35.44
C LEU A 39 24.23 40.15 35.73
N MET A 40 24.39 41.47 35.86
CA MET A 40 25.66 42.10 36.27
C MET A 40 26.19 41.56 37.60
N CYS A 41 25.27 41.15 38.52
CA CYS A 41 25.66 40.47 39.77
C CYS A 41 25.42 38.94 39.67
N HIS A 42 24.30 38.50 39.12
CA HIS A 42 23.87 37.10 39.16
C HIS A 42 24.60 36.18 38.17
N ASP A 43 25.33 36.70 37.18
CA ASP A 43 26.20 35.92 36.30
C ASP A 43 27.62 35.68 36.92
N ASP A 44 27.85 36.14 38.16
CA ASP A 44 29.03 35.79 38.91
C ASP A 44 28.91 34.44 39.61
N ARG A 45 29.75 33.48 39.25
CA ARG A 45 29.75 32.10 39.79
C ARG A 45 30.04 32.03 41.28
N ASP A 46 30.74 33.01 41.82
CA ASP A 46 31.11 33.04 43.22
C ASP A 46 30.08 33.76 44.10
N LEU A 47 29.06 34.37 43.50
CA LEU A 47 27.99 35.06 44.20
C LEU A 47 27.19 34.11 45.10
N LYS A 48 27.10 34.44 46.37
CA LYS A 48 26.36 33.70 47.39
C LYS A 48 25.35 34.58 48.08
N GLY A 49 24.11 34.06 48.18
CA GLY A 49 23.02 34.68 48.91
C GLY A 49 22.46 33.76 49.99
N LYS A 50 21.61 34.28 50.89
CA LYS A 50 20.88 33.50 51.89
C LYS A 50 19.51 33.07 51.35
N VAL A 51 19.36 31.78 51.10
CA VAL A 51 18.09 31.19 50.68
C VAL A 51 17.57 30.33 51.83
N ASN A 52 16.42 30.67 52.39
CA ASN A 52 15.83 29.99 53.54
C ASN A 52 16.82 29.82 54.72
N GLY A 53 17.57 30.90 55.05
CA GLY A 53 18.54 30.94 56.12
C GLY A 53 19.85 30.17 55.89
N ARG A 54 20.02 29.57 54.70
CA ARG A 54 21.24 28.85 54.31
C ARG A 54 21.98 29.58 53.20
N THR A 55 23.29 29.74 53.31
CA THR A 55 24.14 30.33 52.27
C THR A 55 24.22 29.38 51.08
N ARG A 56 23.79 29.83 49.88
CA ARG A 56 23.81 29.08 48.63
C ARG A 56 24.30 29.97 47.48
N SER A 57 24.84 29.37 46.44
CA SER A 57 25.06 30.08 45.18
C SER A 57 23.72 30.60 44.64
N VAL A 58 23.73 31.85 44.24
CA VAL A 58 22.63 32.54 43.54
C VAL A 58 23.05 32.88 42.11
N PHE A 59 24.09 32.23 41.61
CA PHE A 59 24.54 32.30 40.23
C PHE A 59 23.47 31.89 39.26
N ILE A 60 23.25 32.65 38.20
CA ILE A 60 22.38 32.40 37.09
C ILE A 60 23.18 32.53 35.80
N ASN A 61 23.27 31.47 35.05
CA ASN A 61 23.94 31.49 33.76
C ASN A 61 23.06 32.23 32.73
N SER A 62 23.54 33.34 32.21
CA SER A 62 22.85 34.17 31.21
C SER A 62 22.50 33.41 29.96
N SER A 63 23.39 32.51 29.49
CA SER A 63 23.08 31.68 28.31
C SER A 63 21.89 30.71 28.53
N THR A 64 21.70 30.25 29.77
CA THR A 64 20.60 29.37 30.15
C THR A 64 19.27 30.12 30.11
N VAL A 65 19.23 31.34 30.65
CA VAL A 65 18.05 32.21 30.60
C VAL A 65 17.67 32.53 29.15
N ASN A 66 18.67 32.91 28.34
CA ASN A 66 18.47 33.28 26.94
C ASN A 66 18.01 32.11 26.05
N SER A 67 18.22 30.87 26.49
CA SER A 67 17.69 29.67 25.79
C SER A 67 16.33 29.20 26.30
N SER A 68 15.83 29.79 27.38
CA SER A 68 14.51 29.44 27.96
C SER A 68 13.36 29.92 27.10
N VAL A 69 12.20 29.25 27.20
CA VAL A 69 10.95 29.74 26.61
C VAL A 69 10.50 31.08 27.19
N HIS A 70 11.07 31.51 28.31
CA HIS A 70 10.81 32.80 28.99
C HIS A 70 11.93 33.84 28.76
N ALA A 71 12.77 33.64 27.73
CA ALA A 71 13.91 34.53 27.45
C ALA A 71 13.50 36.01 27.24
N ASP A 72 12.30 36.24 26.73
CA ASP A 72 11.77 37.59 26.45
C ASP A 72 11.12 38.26 27.66
N LEU A 73 11.02 37.59 28.82
CA LEU A 73 10.44 38.13 30.04
C LEU A 73 11.52 38.85 30.88
N ALA A 74 11.09 39.90 31.60
CA ALA A 74 11.96 40.52 32.60
C ALA A 74 12.09 39.64 33.83
N CYS A 75 13.22 39.69 34.51
CA CYS A 75 13.46 38.96 35.77
C CYS A 75 12.36 39.31 36.82
N THR A 76 11.90 40.56 36.84
CA THR A 76 10.83 41.05 37.72
C THR A 76 9.46 40.56 37.37
N ASP A 77 9.21 40.05 36.14
CA ASP A 77 7.92 39.45 35.79
C ASP A 77 7.65 38.15 36.59
N CYS A 78 8.72 37.44 36.95
CA CYS A 78 8.64 36.28 37.82
C CYS A 78 8.96 36.60 39.28
N HIS A 79 9.90 37.49 39.53
CA HIS A 79 10.29 37.95 40.84
C HIS A 79 9.60 39.27 41.22
N GLU A 80 8.29 39.23 41.28
CA GLU A 80 7.40 40.40 41.47
C GLU A 80 7.63 41.17 42.74
N ASP A 81 8.32 40.61 43.72
CA ASP A 81 8.63 41.26 45.00
C ASP A 81 10.02 41.96 45.01
N ILE A 82 10.70 41.97 43.84
CA ILE A 82 11.91 42.75 43.62
C ILE A 82 11.52 44.07 42.95
N ASP A 83 11.91 45.19 43.60
CA ASP A 83 11.88 46.48 42.95
C ASP A 83 13.19 46.63 42.15
N GLY A 84 13.10 46.75 40.82
CA GLY A 84 14.25 46.83 39.94
C GLY A 84 15.10 48.11 40.18
N ASP A 85 14.53 49.13 40.82
CA ASP A 85 15.22 50.36 41.16
C ASP A 85 15.94 50.32 42.53
N ASP A 86 15.68 49.28 43.36
CA ASP A 86 16.29 49.10 44.70
C ASP A 86 17.38 48.03 44.70
N LEU A 87 18.53 48.35 44.08
CA LEU A 87 19.68 47.46 44.01
C LEU A 87 20.83 47.98 44.97
N PRO A 88 21.42 47.13 45.84
CA PRO A 88 21.19 45.70 46.03
C PRO A 88 19.89 45.41 46.80
N HIS A 89 19.09 44.46 46.26
CA HIS A 89 17.79 44.10 46.83
C HIS A 89 17.92 43.29 48.15
N ARG A 90 16.79 43.11 48.87
CA ARG A 90 16.73 42.29 50.09
C ARG A 90 17.07 40.82 49.83
N GLU A 91 17.58 40.10 50.83
CA GLU A 91 18.03 38.71 50.69
C GLU A 91 16.91 37.65 50.69
N VAL A 92 15.67 37.98 51.02
CA VAL A 92 14.56 37.02 51.12
C VAL A 92 13.41 37.39 50.21
N PHE A 93 13.11 36.49 49.27
CA PHE A 93 12.04 36.64 48.30
C PHE A 93 10.88 35.71 48.52
N LYS A 94 9.74 36.12 48.02
CA LYS A 94 8.59 35.24 47.84
C LYS A 94 8.94 34.18 46.79
N ARG A 95 8.23 33.09 46.87
CA ARG A 95 8.35 32.05 45.84
C ARG A 95 7.65 32.53 44.58
N VAL A 96 8.26 32.30 43.41
CA VAL A 96 7.66 32.57 42.13
C VAL A 96 6.38 31.73 41.98
N GLU A 97 5.27 32.40 41.64
CA GLU A 97 3.96 31.80 41.42
C GLU A 97 3.70 31.74 39.92
N CYS A 98 3.98 30.61 39.33
CA CYS A 98 3.79 30.37 37.87
C CYS A 98 2.33 30.56 37.43
N GLY A 99 1.37 30.36 38.35
CA GLY A 99 -0.06 30.52 38.12
C GLY A 99 -0.53 31.94 37.80
N ASN A 100 0.34 32.97 37.96
CA ASN A 100 0.00 34.33 37.58
C ASN A 100 -0.15 34.50 36.08
N CYS A 101 0.58 33.67 35.29
CA CYS A 101 0.50 33.64 33.82
C CYS A 101 -0.08 32.30 33.30
N HIS A 102 0.06 31.20 34.05
CA HIS A 102 -0.40 29.86 33.72
C HIS A 102 -1.57 29.45 34.64
N ASP A 103 -2.63 30.23 34.69
CA ASP A 103 -3.75 30.06 35.61
C ASP A 103 -4.53 28.77 35.33
N ASP A 104 -4.78 28.44 34.06
CA ASP A 104 -5.44 27.23 33.62
C ASP A 104 -4.67 25.95 34.04
N VAL A 105 -3.34 25.95 33.87
CA VAL A 105 -2.48 24.84 34.29
C VAL A 105 -2.37 24.77 35.81
N MET A 106 -2.35 25.92 36.48
CA MET A 106 -2.32 26.01 37.93
C MET A 106 -3.62 25.41 38.53
N ASP A 107 -4.76 25.64 37.92
CA ASP A 107 -6.03 25.07 38.40
C ASP A 107 -6.06 23.55 38.24
N LEU A 108 -5.54 23.02 37.11
CA LEU A 108 -5.38 21.57 36.96
C LEU A 108 -4.41 20.98 38.00
N TYR A 109 -3.32 21.69 38.30
CA TYR A 109 -2.34 21.26 39.30
C TYR A 109 -2.97 21.29 40.72
N LYS A 110 -3.73 22.32 41.10
CA LYS A 110 -4.41 22.37 42.41
C LYS A 110 -5.37 21.21 42.60
N ASP A 111 -6.07 20.79 41.52
CA ASP A 111 -7.01 19.64 41.57
C ASP A 111 -6.26 18.28 41.62
N CYS A 112 -5.02 18.19 41.20
CA CYS A 112 -4.27 16.95 41.12
C CYS A 112 -3.71 16.48 42.49
N LEU A 113 -3.32 15.18 42.59
CA LEU A 113 -2.70 14.59 43.77
C LEU A 113 -1.52 15.37 44.32
N HIS A 114 -0.65 15.85 43.43
CA HIS A 114 0.54 16.61 43.80
C HIS A 114 0.19 17.97 44.39
N GLY A 115 -0.75 18.69 43.78
CA GLY A 115 -1.21 19.99 44.27
C GLY A 115 -1.96 19.88 45.58
N GLN A 116 -2.83 18.86 45.73
CA GLN A 116 -3.54 18.58 46.97
C GLN A 116 -2.57 18.22 48.10
N ALA A 117 -1.55 17.41 47.85
CA ALA A 117 -0.52 17.09 48.84
C ALA A 117 0.26 18.37 49.24
N LYS A 118 0.59 19.21 48.25
CA LYS A 118 1.23 20.51 48.52
C LYS A 118 0.38 21.44 49.38
N ALA A 119 -0.91 21.53 49.09
CA ALA A 119 -1.84 22.34 49.85
C ALA A 119 -1.97 21.86 51.32
N LYS A 120 -1.81 20.55 51.54
CA LYS A 120 -1.74 19.94 52.89
C LYS A 120 -0.39 20.11 53.57
N GLY A 121 0.57 20.80 52.97
CA GLY A 121 1.87 21.05 53.54
C GLY A 121 2.87 19.90 53.45
N ASP A 122 2.61 18.91 52.58
CA ASP A 122 3.54 17.79 52.35
C ASP A 122 4.86 18.27 51.76
N PRO A 123 6.00 18.08 52.45
CA PRO A 123 7.28 18.56 51.99
C PRO A 123 7.83 17.77 50.78
N LEU A 124 7.29 16.57 50.49
CA LEU A 124 7.66 15.71 49.37
C LEU A 124 6.82 15.99 48.12
N ALA A 125 5.76 16.79 48.25
CA ALA A 125 4.94 17.14 47.09
C ALA A 125 5.70 18.00 46.08
N PRO A 126 5.80 17.57 44.80
CA PRO A 126 6.50 18.33 43.79
C PRO A 126 5.72 19.58 43.40
N ILE A 127 6.44 20.57 42.92
CA ILE A 127 5.91 21.82 42.38
C ILE A 127 6.39 22.00 40.93
N CYS A 128 5.90 23.01 40.22
CA CYS A 128 6.22 23.27 38.83
C CYS A 128 7.72 23.18 38.53
N GLN A 129 8.54 23.81 39.34
CA GLN A 129 10.02 23.84 39.21
C GLN A 129 10.67 22.45 39.34
N ASN A 130 10.07 21.49 39.99
CA ASN A 130 10.64 20.17 40.14
C ASN A 130 10.58 19.36 38.82
N CYS A 131 9.65 19.71 37.96
CA CYS A 131 9.47 19.08 36.65
C CYS A 131 10.07 19.93 35.51
N HIS A 132 9.79 21.23 35.51
CA HIS A 132 10.15 22.12 34.40
C HIS A 132 11.48 22.83 34.51
N GLY A 133 12.11 22.79 35.69
CA GLY A 133 13.31 23.62 35.97
C GLY A 133 12.93 25.00 36.50
N LYS A 134 13.84 25.94 36.43
CA LYS A 134 13.68 27.31 36.96
C LYS A 134 13.94 28.35 35.88
N HIS A 135 15.21 28.58 35.59
CA HIS A 135 15.66 29.51 34.57
C HIS A 135 15.99 28.81 33.23
N ASP A 136 15.96 27.48 33.22
CA ASP A 136 16.30 26.54 32.16
C ASP A 136 15.04 25.84 31.58
N ILE A 137 13.93 26.57 31.54
CA ILE A 137 12.67 26.02 31.04
C ILE A 137 12.71 25.99 29.52
N LEU A 138 12.83 24.77 28.96
CA LEU A 138 12.92 24.54 27.52
C LEU A 138 11.60 23.94 26.97
N PRO A 139 11.33 24.13 25.67
CA PRO A 139 10.19 23.48 25.01
C PRO A 139 10.25 21.96 25.17
N VAL A 140 9.10 21.30 25.22
CA VAL A 140 9.02 19.84 25.32
C VAL A 140 9.72 19.11 24.15
N THR A 141 9.85 19.77 23.02
CA THR A 141 10.53 19.25 21.81
C THR A 141 12.07 19.43 21.84
N ASP A 142 12.61 20.20 22.80
CA ASP A 142 14.05 20.36 22.92
C ASP A 142 14.66 19.13 23.60
N PRO A 143 15.68 18.49 23.00
CA PRO A 143 16.34 17.33 23.60
C PRO A 143 16.94 17.59 24.98
N ASN A 144 17.22 18.84 25.34
CA ASN A 144 17.74 19.22 26.65
C ASN A 144 16.65 19.50 27.69
N SER A 145 15.39 19.63 27.26
CA SER A 145 14.26 19.87 28.17
C SER A 145 14.17 18.79 29.23
N ALA A 146 13.83 19.18 30.46
CA ALA A 146 13.60 18.23 31.56
C ALA A 146 12.34 17.38 31.34
N VAL A 147 11.41 17.89 30.54
CA VAL A 147 10.10 17.25 30.21
C VAL A 147 10.09 16.68 28.77
N GLU A 148 11.26 16.52 28.15
CA GLU A 148 11.39 15.81 26.88
C GLU A 148 10.96 14.35 27.06
N PRO A 149 10.25 13.74 26.10
CA PRO A 149 9.64 12.40 26.24
C PRO A 149 10.56 11.31 26.78
N MET A 150 11.83 11.24 26.30
CA MET A 150 12.81 10.25 26.78
C MET A 150 13.15 10.41 28.26
N LYS A 151 13.01 11.63 28.82
CA LYS A 151 13.37 11.96 30.19
C LYS A 151 12.21 11.85 31.18
N ILE A 152 10.96 11.88 30.69
CA ILE A 152 9.78 11.83 31.57
C ILE A 152 9.78 10.63 32.53
N PRO A 153 10.10 9.39 32.13
CA PRO A 153 10.11 8.27 33.08
C PRO A 153 11.10 8.47 34.21
N PHE A 154 12.29 8.97 33.89
CA PHE A 154 13.34 9.26 34.90
C PHE A 154 13.00 10.47 35.76
N LEU A 155 12.31 11.47 35.21
CA LEU A 155 11.82 12.62 35.95
C LEU A 155 10.82 12.19 37.02
N CYS A 156 9.83 11.39 36.65
CA CYS A 156 8.84 10.82 37.59
C CYS A 156 9.54 9.84 38.57
N GLY A 157 10.47 9.04 38.06
CA GLY A 157 11.24 8.08 38.81
C GLY A 157 12.14 8.70 39.90
N LYS A 158 12.45 10.01 39.86
CA LYS A 158 13.13 10.69 40.98
C LYS A 158 12.40 10.51 42.31
N CYS A 159 11.06 10.34 42.24
CA CYS A 159 10.20 10.16 43.40
C CYS A 159 9.48 8.81 43.41
N HIS A 160 9.16 8.25 42.24
CA HIS A 160 8.30 7.06 42.07
C HIS A 160 9.06 5.76 41.75
N ARG A 161 10.37 5.68 42.00
CA ARG A 161 11.09 4.41 41.92
C ARG A 161 11.26 3.79 43.30
N GLU A 162 11.61 2.53 43.36
CA GLU A 162 11.89 1.79 44.58
C GLU A 162 12.98 2.49 45.43
N GLY A 163 12.78 2.54 46.75
CA GLY A 163 13.70 3.08 47.72
C GLY A 163 13.71 4.61 47.84
N THR A 164 12.85 5.33 47.13
CA THR A 164 12.75 6.80 47.29
C THR A 164 11.92 7.19 48.52
N SER A 165 12.16 8.40 49.01
CA SER A 165 11.43 8.91 50.19
C SER A 165 9.91 8.96 49.98
N VAL A 166 9.46 9.19 48.74
CA VAL A 166 8.04 9.19 48.40
C VAL A 166 7.47 7.77 48.49
N GLN A 167 8.15 6.80 47.87
CA GLN A 167 7.73 5.41 47.89
C GLN A 167 7.71 4.83 49.32
N LEU A 168 8.71 5.14 50.15
CA LEU A 168 8.82 4.66 51.52
C LEU A 168 7.85 5.30 52.50
N GLN A 169 7.45 6.56 52.28
CA GLN A 169 6.63 7.33 53.23
C GLN A 169 5.20 7.55 52.81
N ARG A 170 4.85 7.20 51.59
CA ARG A 170 3.49 7.37 51.06
C ARG A 170 2.96 6.00 50.64
N ASN A 171 1.67 5.78 50.94
CA ASN A 171 0.99 4.55 50.52
C ASN A 171 0.67 4.64 49.04
N ILE A 172 1.64 4.31 48.19
CA ILE A 172 1.47 4.15 46.74
C ILE A 172 1.09 2.70 46.46
N PRO A 173 -0.02 2.43 45.79
CA PRO A 173 -0.55 1.06 45.63
C PRO A 173 0.34 0.12 44.85
N GLN A 174 1.35 0.64 44.13
CA GLN A 174 2.26 -0.14 43.31
C GLN A 174 3.71 0.17 43.64
N ASP A 175 4.50 -0.90 43.72
CA ASP A 175 5.95 -0.83 43.89
C ASP A 175 6.68 -0.82 42.55
N ARG A 176 7.94 -0.40 42.54
CA ARG A 176 8.84 -0.50 41.39
C ARG A 176 8.30 0.10 40.10
N ILE A 177 7.59 1.23 40.18
CA ILE A 177 6.87 1.83 39.04
C ILE A 177 7.80 2.14 37.87
N LEU A 178 8.98 2.73 38.11
CA LEU A 178 9.94 3.04 37.04
C LEU A 178 10.56 1.77 36.44
N GLU A 179 10.90 0.82 37.28
CA GLU A 179 11.48 -0.46 36.90
C GLU A 179 10.48 -1.25 36.05
N ASN A 180 9.26 -1.37 36.50
CA ASN A 180 8.17 -2.06 35.78
C ASN A 180 7.86 -1.37 34.43
N TYR A 181 7.79 -0.03 34.42
CA TYR A 181 7.62 0.72 33.18
C TYR A 181 8.79 0.46 32.20
N SER A 182 10.02 0.47 32.70
CA SER A 182 11.20 0.24 31.85
C SER A 182 11.21 -1.15 31.18
N LEU A 183 10.61 -2.13 31.86
CA LEU A 183 10.43 -3.50 31.37
C LEU A 183 9.17 -3.65 30.50
N SER A 184 8.28 -2.68 30.46
CA SER A 184 7.06 -2.72 29.64
C SER A 184 7.36 -2.56 28.14
N ILE A 185 6.39 -2.92 27.29
CA ILE A 185 6.50 -2.69 25.84
C ILE A 185 6.66 -1.21 25.49
N HIS A 186 6.05 -0.32 26.26
CA HIS A 186 6.17 1.13 26.08
C HIS A 186 7.55 1.62 26.53
N GLY A 187 8.03 1.17 27.67
CA GLY A 187 9.37 1.51 28.17
C GLY A 187 10.48 0.96 27.28
N GLU A 188 10.35 -0.28 26.81
CA GLU A 188 11.28 -0.87 25.84
C GLU A 188 11.27 -0.08 24.52
N GLY A 189 10.08 0.27 24.02
CA GLY A 189 9.91 1.10 22.83
C GLY A 189 10.62 2.43 22.96
N LEU A 190 10.43 3.12 24.10
CA LEU A 190 11.02 4.42 24.37
C LEU A 190 12.54 4.32 24.62
N LEU A 191 12.95 3.53 25.61
CA LEU A 191 14.32 3.56 26.17
C LEU A 191 15.30 2.71 25.37
N SER A 192 14.88 1.58 24.83
CA SER A 192 15.75 0.66 24.09
C SER A 192 15.73 0.91 22.58
N LYS A 193 14.57 1.31 22.02
CA LYS A 193 14.38 1.51 20.58
C LYS A 193 14.33 2.99 20.17
N GLY A 194 14.36 3.92 21.14
CA GLY A 194 14.33 5.36 20.87
C GLY A 194 13.02 5.89 20.26
N LEU A 195 11.91 5.19 20.45
CA LEU A 195 10.60 5.57 19.90
C LEU A 195 9.93 6.62 20.78
N ILE A 196 10.18 7.89 20.52
CA ILE A 196 9.64 9.04 21.28
C ILE A 196 8.09 9.12 21.26
N VAL A 197 7.44 8.39 20.35
CA VAL A 197 5.97 8.25 20.28
C VAL A 197 5.43 7.18 21.23
N SER A 198 6.30 6.38 21.87
CA SER A 198 5.87 5.42 22.89
C SER A 198 5.23 6.13 24.05
N ALA A 199 4.19 5.51 24.62
CA ALA A 199 3.48 6.08 25.77
C ALA A 199 4.43 6.26 26.96
N THR A 200 4.45 7.45 27.54
CA THR A 200 5.18 7.79 28.76
C THR A 200 4.20 7.88 29.95
N CYS A 201 4.71 8.16 31.15
CA CYS A 201 3.87 8.31 32.35
C CYS A 201 2.72 9.32 32.12
N VAL A 202 3.02 10.46 31.48
CA VAL A 202 2.02 11.52 31.24
C VAL A 202 1.01 11.17 30.15
N SER A 203 1.30 10.19 29.31
CA SER A 203 0.38 9.72 28.28
C SER A 203 -0.85 9.01 28.90
N CYS A 204 -0.62 8.34 30.04
CA CYS A 204 -1.68 7.66 30.76
C CYS A 204 -2.25 8.51 31.93
N HIS A 205 -1.36 9.17 32.71
CA HIS A 205 -1.76 9.90 33.90
C HIS A 205 -2.09 11.37 33.70
N SER A 206 -1.97 11.88 32.47
CA SER A 206 -1.94 13.30 32.14
C SER A 206 -0.71 14.04 32.76
N ALA A 207 -0.42 15.27 32.29
CA ALA A 207 0.76 16.00 32.76
C ALA A 207 0.49 16.79 34.06
N HIS A 208 -0.60 17.55 34.10
CA HIS A 208 -0.88 18.49 35.17
C HIS A 208 -2.08 18.11 36.04
N ARG A 209 -2.92 17.19 35.57
CA ARG A 209 -4.12 16.73 36.30
C ARG A 209 -4.00 15.25 36.68
N ILE A 210 -2.99 14.90 37.44
CA ILE A 210 -2.74 13.53 37.90
C ILE A 210 -3.73 13.18 39.02
N LEU A 211 -4.79 12.42 38.68
CA LEU A 211 -5.83 12.00 39.59
C LEU A 211 -5.69 10.52 39.95
N PRO A 212 -6.19 10.08 41.14
CA PRO A 212 -6.18 8.66 41.48
C PRO A 212 -7.13 7.87 40.57
N HIS A 213 -6.88 6.59 40.40
CA HIS A 213 -7.72 5.70 39.57
C HIS A 213 -9.17 5.60 40.07
N THR A 214 -9.42 5.95 41.35
CA THR A 214 -10.75 5.97 41.97
C THR A 214 -11.56 7.23 41.63
N ASP A 215 -10.91 8.30 41.14
CA ASP A 215 -11.63 9.49 40.69
C ASP A 215 -12.20 9.25 39.27
N PRO A 216 -13.52 9.39 39.08
CA PRO A 216 -14.13 9.16 37.75
C PRO A 216 -13.63 10.10 36.65
N ARG A 217 -12.99 11.22 37.01
CA ARG A 217 -12.39 12.17 36.07
C ARG A 217 -10.96 11.77 35.65
N SER A 218 -10.38 10.79 36.35
CA SER A 218 -9.02 10.31 36.07
C SER A 218 -8.99 9.60 34.71
N THR A 219 -7.95 9.88 33.91
CA THR A 219 -7.67 9.17 32.66
C THR A 219 -7.41 7.69 32.83
N ILE A 220 -6.96 7.30 34.04
CA ILE A 220 -6.70 5.91 34.42
C ILE A 220 -7.84 5.29 35.27
N SER A 221 -8.98 5.96 35.39
CA SER A 221 -10.14 5.35 36.02
C SER A 221 -10.68 4.19 35.17
N ARG A 222 -11.35 3.22 35.79
CA ARG A 222 -11.90 2.04 35.12
C ARG A 222 -12.75 2.40 33.91
N ASN A 223 -13.50 3.50 33.99
CA ASN A 223 -14.39 3.93 32.91
C ASN A 223 -13.67 4.68 31.76
N ASN A 224 -12.50 5.25 32.02
CA ASN A 224 -11.81 6.10 31.06
C ASN A 224 -10.57 5.43 30.45
N ILE A 225 -10.08 4.34 31.05
CA ILE A 225 -8.81 3.73 30.64
C ILE A 225 -8.82 3.25 29.18
N ALA A 226 -9.96 2.75 28.70
CA ALA A 226 -10.10 2.33 27.30
C ALA A 226 -9.89 3.52 26.34
N SER A 227 -10.52 4.66 26.63
CA SER A 227 -10.35 5.89 25.84
C SER A 227 -8.91 6.40 25.90
N THR A 228 -8.24 6.28 27.04
CA THR A 228 -6.82 6.66 27.19
C THR A 228 -5.92 5.79 26.33
N CYS A 229 -6.14 4.50 26.29
CA CYS A 229 -5.38 3.60 25.40
C CYS A 229 -5.68 3.89 23.91
N ALA A 230 -6.94 4.17 23.58
CA ALA A 230 -7.39 4.43 22.21
C ALA A 230 -6.79 5.68 21.57
N VAL A 231 -6.24 6.62 22.35
CA VAL A 231 -5.50 7.79 21.81
C VAL A 231 -4.36 7.38 20.88
N CYS A 232 -3.65 6.29 21.20
CA CYS A 232 -2.57 5.77 20.39
C CYS A 232 -2.94 4.45 19.68
N HIS A 233 -3.81 3.66 20.31
CA HIS A 233 -4.31 2.39 19.82
C HIS A 233 -5.74 2.58 19.31
N ALA A 234 -5.91 3.38 18.24
CA ALA A 234 -7.22 3.79 17.71
C ALA A 234 -8.15 2.61 17.40
N GLU A 235 -7.58 1.45 17.07
CA GLU A 235 -8.32 0.23 16.73
C GLU A 235 -8.36 -0.80 17.86
N ILE A 236 -7.99 -0.41 19.07
CA ILE A 236 -7.95 -1.34 20.21
C ILE A 236 -9.35 -1.93 20.51
N GLU A 237 -10.41 -1.19 20.21
CA GLU A 237 -11.78 -1.68 20.32
C GLU A 237 -12.07 -2.80 19.32
N SER A 238 -11.54 -2.70 18.10
CA SER A 238 -11.71 -3.75 17.09
C SER A 238 -10.91 -5.00 17.45
N VAL A 239 -9.67 -4.84 17.94
CA VAL A 239 -8.82 -5.94 18.41
C VAL A 239 -9.47 -6.68 19.59
N HIS A 240 -10.07 -5.94 20.51
CA HIS A 240 -10.72 -6.51 21.72
C HIS A 240 -12.25 -6.51 21.63
N ARG A 241 -12.81 -6.48 20.41
CA ARG A 241 -14.27 -6.36 20.19
C ARG A 241 -15.09 -7.32 21.03
N LYS A 242 -14.70 -8.58 21.12
CA LYS A 242 -15.40 -9.60 21.91
C LYS A 242 -15.35 -9.30 23.41
N VAL A 243 -14.21 -8.80 23.91
CA VAL A 243 -14.06 -8.40 25.32
C VAL A 243 -14.87 -7.15 25.60
N ILE A 244 -14.77 -6.14 24.75
CA ILE A 244 -15.45 -4.84 24.94
C ILE A 244 -16.96 -4.98 24.80
N ARG A 245 -17.45 -5.84 23.89
CA ARG A 245 -18.89 -6.13 23.72
C ARG A 245 -19.45 -7.13 24.71
N GLY A 246 -18.63 -7.69 25.60
CA GLY A 246 -19.04 -8.68 26.60
C GLY A 246 -19.21 -10.10 26.06
N GLU A 247 -18.91 -10.36 24.80
CA GLU A 247 -19.08 -11.67 24.16
C GLU A 247 -18.21 -12.77 24.77
N LEU A 248 -17.02 -12.43 25.30
CA LEU A 248 -16.13 -13.37 25.99
C LEU A 248 -16.43 -13.57 27.48
N TRP A 249 -17.30 -12.75 28.06
CA TRP A 249 -17.57 -12.73 29.50
C TRP A 249 -19.01 -13.05 29.85
N GLU A 250 -19.70 -13.82 29.04
CA GLU A 250 -21.10 -14.25 29.27
C GLU A 250 -21.34 -14.99 30.61
N LYS A 251 -20.27 -15.39 31.30
CA LYS A 251 -20.35 -16.12 32.55
C LYS A 251 -20.38 -15.23 33.82
N GLN A 252 -20.16 -13.91 33.67
CA GLN A 252 -20.31 -12.96 34.80
C GLN A 252 -21.12 -11.75 34.31
N GLU A 253 -22.41 -11.83 34.48
CA GLU A 253 -23.31 -10.72 34.21
C GLU A 253 -22.80 -9.48 34.95
N HIS A 254 -22.59 -8.37 34.25
CA HIS A 254 -22.36 -7.01 34.73
C HIS A 254 -20.93 -6.49 34.97
N ILE A 255 -19.84 -7.21 34.71
CA ILE A 255 -18.49 -6.66 34.89
C ILE A 255 -17.65 -6.87 33.61
N LEU A 256 -17.63 -5.88 32.71
CA LEU A 256 -16.66 -5.82 31.67
C LEU A 256 -15.24 -5.62 32.25
N PRO A 257 -14.24 -6.45 31.90
CA PRO A 257 -12.88 -6.21 32.37
C PRO A 257 -12.34 -4.90 31.80
N ALA A 258 -11.65 -4.14 32.64
CA ALA A 258 -10.87 -3.02 32.15
C ALA A 258 -9.56 -3.53 31.54
N CYS A 259 -8.95 -2.74 30.67
CA CYS A 259 -7.66 -3.13 30.04
C CYS A 259 -6.61 -3.54 31.08
N VAL A 260 -6.63 -2.89 32.25
CA VAL A 260 -5.69 -3.14 33.36
C VAL A 260 -5.97 -4.42 34.17
N ASP A 261 -7.09 -5.08 33.94
CA ASP A 261 -7.39 -6.37 34.58
C ASP A 261 -6.61 -7.53 33.89
N CYS A 262 -6.23 -7.34 32.63
CA CYS A 262 -5.44 -8.29 31.85
C CYS A 262 -4.02 -7.77 31.58
N HIS A 263 -3.85 -6.46 31.41
CA HIS A 263 -2.56 -5.80 31.16
C HIS A 263 -2.12 -5.10 32.44
N GLN A 264 -1.15 -5.65 33.14
CA GLN A 264 -0.69 -5.07 34.40
C GLN A 264 -0.22 -3.64 34.20
N PRO A 265 -0.75 -2.65 35.00
CA PRO A 265 -0.28 -1.27 34.95
C PRO A 265 1.23 -1.19 35.17
N HIS A 266 1.91 -0.32 34.44
CA HIS A 266 3.36 -0.09 34.42
C HIS A 266 4.21 -1.25 33.87
N GLU A 267 3.74 -2.49 33.85
CA GLU A 267 4.41 -3.64 33.25
C GLU A 267 3.63 -4.19 32.06
N ILE A 268 3.10 -3.29 31.24
CA ILE A 268 2.27 -3.67 30.09
C ILE A 268 3.11 -4.49 29.10
N ARG A 269 2.79 -5.77 29.01
CA ARG A 269 3.29 -6.73 28.04
C ARG A 269 2.11 -7.43 27.39
N ASN A 270 2.38 -8.39 26.53
CA ASN A 270 1.35 -9.35 26.11
C ASN A 270 0.68 -9.94 27.35
N ALA A 271 -0.65 -9.98 27.34
CA ALA A 271 -1.39 -10.47 28.49
C ALA A 271 -0.97 -11.90 28.84
N TYR A 272 -0.51 -12.09 30.07
CA TYR A 272 -0.35 -13.42 30.66
C TYR A 272 -1.52 -13.65 31.58
N TYR A 273 -2.24 -14.74 31.38
CA TYR A 273 -3.28 -15.15 32.32
C TYR A 273 -2.60 -15.81 33.52
N ASP A 274 -2.61 -15.17 34.67
CA ASP A 274 -2.05 -15.71 35.93
C ASP A 274 -2.71 -17.03 36.40
N TYR A 275 -3.84 -17.39 35.79
CA TYR A 275 -4.61 -18.60 36.08
C TYR A 275 -4.73 -19.56 34.90
N GLY A 276 -3.96 -19.36 33.82
CA GLY A 276 -3.91 -20.25 32.65
C GLY A 276 -2.93 -21.40 32.84
N MET A 277 -3.22 -22.55 32.22
CA MET A 277 -2.20 -23.59 32.05
C MET A 277 -1.04 -22.99 31.26
N ALA A 278 0.20 -23.22 31.70
CA ALA A 278 1.35 -22.89 30.88
C ALA A 278 1.35 -23.76 29.62
N ASP A 279 1.90 -23.28 28.51
CA ASP A 279 1.97 -24.03 27.25
C ASP A 279 2.52 -25.45 27.43
N ARG A 280 3.52 -25.64 28.34
CA ARG A 280 4.04 -26.93 28.70
C ARG A 280 2.96 -27.89 29.24
N ASP A 281 1.97 -27.39 29.97
CA ASP A 281 0.91 -28.24 30.53
C ASP A 281 -0.04 -28.72 29.40
N CYS A 282 -0.23 -27.92 28.37
CA CYS A 282 -0.95 -28.31 27.15
C CYS A 282 -0.13 -29.35 26.36
N LEU A 283 1.17 -29.14 26.25
CA LEU A 283 2.08 -29.98 25.48
C LEU A 283 2.33 -31.38 26.15
N GLU A 284 2.14 -31.50 27.48
CA GLU A 284 2.17 -32.82 28.13
C GLU A 284 1.25 -33.84 27.44
N CYS A 285 0.13 -33.40 26.88
CA CYS A 285 -0.78 -34.24 26.10
C CYS A 285 -0.60 -34.04 24.60
N HIS A 286 -0.52 -32.76 24.13
CA HIS A 286 -0.59 -32.42 22.71
C HIS A 286 0.73 -32.68 21.94
N GLU A 287 1.87 -32.96 22.58
CA GLU A 287 3.09 -33.50 21.93
C GLU A 287 3.02 -34.99 21.67
N ASN A 288 1.96 -35.68 22.13
CA ASN A 288 1.78 -37.09 21.84
C ASN A 288 1.20 -37.27 20.43
N GLN A 289 2.00 -37.88 19.54
CA GLN A 289 1.61 -38.12 18.14
C GLN A 289 0.38 -39.01 17.98
N ASN A 290 0.04 -39.79 19.00
CA ASN A 290 -1.10 -40.71 19.00
C ASN A 290 -2.38 -40.08 19.58
N LEU A 291 -2.31 -38.81 20.03
CA LEU A 291 -3.48 -38.14 20.59
C LEU A 291 -4.47 -37.80 19.48
N VAL A 292 -5.67 -38.32 19.61
CA VAL A 292 -6.76 -38.11 18.66
C VAL A 292 -8.02 -37.66 19.38
N ALA A 293 -8.85 -36.86 18.70
CA ALA A 293 -10.15 -36.51 19.19
C ALA A 293 -11.10 -37.70 19.26
N THR A 294 -11.89 -37.78 20.33
CA THR A 294 -12.82 -38.92 20.55
C THR A 294 -14.02 -38.90 19.62
N GLU A 295 -14.40 -37.72 19.10
CA GLU A 295 -15.62 -37.53 18.27
C GLU A 295 -15.37 -37.95 16.81
N ASP A 296 -14.28 -37.48 16.21
CA ASP A 296 -14.01 -37.60 14.78
C ASP A 296 -12.67 -38.25 14.42
N GLY A 297 -11.88 -38.61 15.44
CA GLY A 297 -10.58 -39.30 15.25
C GLY A 297 -9.48 -38.40 14.68
N ARG A 298 -9.71 -37.08 14.54
CA ARG A 298 -8.70 -36.16 14.03
C ARG A 298 -7.49 -36.12 14.99
N SER A 299 -6.31 -35.94 14.44
CA SER A 299 -5.10 -35.74 15.24
C SER A 299 -5.16 -34.45 16.04
N LEU A 300 -4.85 -34.54 17.33
CA LEU A 300 -4.68 -33.41 18.22
C LEU A 300 -3.21 -33.14 18.54
N PHE A 301 -2.33 -33.79 17.82
CA PHE A 301 -0.89 -33.60 17.94
C PHE A 301 -0.47 -32.20 17.52
N VAL A 302 0.39 -31.57 18.30
CA VAL A 302 0.99 -30.27 18.05
C VAL A 302 2.51 -30.41 18.06
N ASN A 303 3.13 -30.01 16.97
CA ASN A 303 4.59 -29.94 16.89
C ASN A 303 5.06 -28.61 17.50
N TYR A 304 5.69 -28.66 18.65
CA TYR A 304 6.14 -27.45 19.36
C TYR A 304 7.27 -26.72 18.64
N ASP A 305 8.10 -27.41 17.86
CA ASP A 305 9.15 -26.76 17.08
C ASP A 305 8.57 -25.91 15.92
N GLU A 306 7.42 -26.31 15.39
CA GLU A 306 6.69 -25.48 14.43
C GLU A 306 6.21 -24.17 15.07
N ILE A 307 5.62 -24.25 16.29
CA ILE A 307 5.20 -23.06 17.04
C ILE A 307 6.37 -22.14 17.32
N LYS A 308 7.50 -22.69 17.80
CA LYS A 308 8.73 -21.91 18.06
C LYS A 308 9.26 -21.19 16.82
N SER A 309 9.12 -21.80 15.66
CA SER A 309 9.55 -21.22 14.39
C SER A 309 8.51 -20.27 13.76
N SER A 310 7.30 -20.24 14.31
CA SER A 310 6.20 -19.42 13.80
C SER A 310 6.32 -17.96 14.18
N LYS A 311 5.51 -17.10 13.54
CA LYS A 311 5.36 -15.69 13.92
C LYS A 311 4.63 -15.51 15.26
N HIS A 312 3.94 -16.54 15.74
CA HIS A 312 3.22 -16.57 17.00
C HIS A 312 4.00 -17.27 18.14
N ASN A 313 5.32 -17.41 17.99
CA ASN A 313 6.19 -18.12 18.97
C ASN A 313 6.16 -17.56 20.40
N ALA A 314 5.72 -16.31 20.56
CA ALA A 314 5.55 -15.65 21.86
C ALA A 314 4.08 -15.61 22.32
N THR A 315 3.16 -16.27 21.60
CA THR A 315 1.73 -16.29 21.89
C THR A 315 1.38 -17.59 22.63
N ALA A 316 0.77 -17.50 23.81
CA ALA A 316 0.38 -18.67 24.56
C ALA A 316 -0.78 -19.43 23.87
N CYS A 317 -0.83 -20.75 24.06
CA CYS A 317 -1.90 -21.60 23.49
C CYS A 317 -3.29 -21.07 23.83
N SER A 318 -3.51 -20.65 25.09
CA SER A 318 -4.78 -20.13 25.58
C SER A 318 -5.20 -18.79 24.96
N GLN A 319 -4.28 -18.05 24.34
CA GLN A 319 -4.62 -16.78 23.65
C GLN A 319 -5.29 -17.03 22.29
N CYS A 320 -5.02 -18.15 21.67
CA CYS A 320 -5.71 -18.57 20.45
C CYS A 320 -6.90 -19.48 20.75
N HIS A 321 -6.72 -20.41 21.68
CA HIS A 321 -7.71 -21.36 22.11
C HIS A 321 -8.48 -20.83 23.34
N THR A 322 -9.23 -19.74 23.16
CA THR A 322 -9.89 -18.99 24.24
C THR A 322 -11.04 -19.73 24.93
N GLU A 323 -11.59 -20.75 24.29
CA GLU A 323 -12.71 -21.53 24.86
C GLU A 323 -12.25 -22.78 25.62
N VAL A 324 -10.93 -23.04 25.68
CA VAL A 324 -10.40 -24.14 26.48
C VAL A 324 -10.59 -23.83 27.96
N ASN A 325 -11.37 -24.66 28.66
CA ASN A 325 -11.52 -24.55 30.10
C ASN A 325 -10.26 -25.09 30.77
N VAL A 326 -9.49 -24.17 31.35
CA VAL A 326 -8.17 -24.42 31.91
C VAL A 326 -8.28 -25.11 33.28
N SER A 327 -8.52 -26.40 33.29
CA SER A 327 -8.50 -27.19 34.51
C SER A 327 -7.53 -28.35 34.37
N LYS A 328 -6.48 -28.39 35.20
CA LYS A 328 -5.51 -29.49 35.26
C LYS A 328 -6.13 -30.86 35.63
N HIS A 329 -7.39 -30.87 36.00
CA HIS A 329 -8.07 -32.07 36.52
C HIS A 329 -9.14 -32.65 35.58
N ARG A 330 -9.32 -32.07 34.38
CA ARG A 330 -10.28 -32.58 33.40
C ARG A 330 -9.57 -32.76 32.06
N PRO A 331 -9.88 -33.83 31.29
CA PRO A 331 -9.55 -33.81 29.88
C PRO A 331 -10.21 -32.58 29.24
N CYS A 332 -9.47 -31.93 28.32
CA CYS A 332 -10.02 -30.79 27.58
C CYS A 332 -11.30 -31.24 26.89
N GLU A 333 -12.42 -30.57 27.18
CA GLU A 333 -13.65 -30.79 26.43
C GLU A 333 -13.38 -30.46 24.96
N THR A 334 -13.94 -31.25 24.07
CA THR A 334 -13.81 -31.00 22.63
C THR A 334 -14.39 -29.64 22.29
N ILE A 335 -13.54 -28.74 21.80
CA ILE A 335 -13.95 -27.41 21.43
C ILE A 335 -14.38 -27.44 19.98
N SER A 336 -15.64 -27.18 19.74
CA SER A 336 -16.18 -27.09 18.39
C SER A 336 -15.89 -25.76 17.70
N SER A 337 -15.51 -24.72 18.46
CA SER A 337 -15.25 -23.40 17.93
C SER A 337 -13.90 -23.32 17.23
N LYS A 338 -13.90 -22.62 16.08
CA LYS A 338 -12.68 -22.29 15.35
C LYS A 338 -11.94 -21.15 16.05
N VAL A 339 -10.62 -21.20 16.07
CA VAL A 339 -9.79 -20.08 16.53
C VAL A 339 -10.15 -18.82 15.73
N ASP A 340 -10.41 -17.75 16.45
CA ASP A 340 -10.74 -16.46 15.86
C ASP A 340 -9.50 -15.57 15.79
N CYS A 341 -8.88 -15.53 14.61
CA CYS A 341 -7.71 -14.72 14.35
C CYS A 341 -8.01 -13.21 14.42
N SER A 342 -9.27 -12.80 14.18
CA SER A 342 -9.68 -11.40 14.21
C SER A 342 -9.61 -10.76 15.59
N SER A 343 -9.54 -11.58 16.64
CA SER A 343 -9.31 -11.10 18.01
C SER A 343 -8.02 -10.28 18.16
N CYS A 344 -7.00 -10.58 17.34
CA CYS A 344 -5.74 -9.84 17.30
C CYS A 344 -5.52 -9.12 15.95
N HIS A 345 -6.07 -9.66 14.86
CA HIS A 345 -5.95 -9.15 13.50
C HIS A 345 -7.27 -8.53 13.01
N ALA A 346 -7.81 -7.59 13.80
CA ALA A 346 -9.16 -7.07 13.61
C ALA A 346 -9.38 -6.42 12.22
N GLN A 347 -8.47 -5.53 11.77
CA GLN A 347 -8.60 -4.89 10.46
C GLN A 347 -8.56 -5.90 9.32
N VAL A 348 -7.67 -6.88 9.41
CA VAL A 348 -7.58 -7.96 8.43
C VAL A 348 -8.85 -8.82 8.46
N GLY A 349 -9.41 -9.05 9.65
CA GLY A 349 -10.69 -9.73 9.83
C GLY A 349 -11.84 -8.99 9.15
N GLU A 350 -11.93 -7.67 9.33
CA GLU A 350 -12.95 -6.83 8.67
C GLU A 350 -12.79 -6.84 7.15
N ASP A 351 -11.57 -6.70 6.64
CA ASP A 351 -11.29 -6.78 5.21
C ASP A 351 -11.67 -8.15 4.64
N TYR A 352 -11.39 -9.23 5.37
CA TYR A 352 -11.76 -10.58 4.98
C TYR A 352 -13.28 -10.78 4.99
N GLU A 353 -14.01 -10.34 6.01
CA GLU A 353 -15.46 -10.49 6.12
C GLU A 353 -16.22 -9.89 4.92
N ILE A 354 -15.76 -8.76 4.40
CA ILE A 354 -16.38 -8.12 3.22
C ILE A 354 -15.91 -8.71 1.90
N SER A 355 -14.86 -9.51 1.90
CA SER A 355 -14.30 -10.16 0.71
C SER A 355 -15.26 -11.23 0.13
N VAL A 356 -14.95 -11.70 -1.06
CA VAL A 356 -15.66 -12.87 -1.66
C VAL A 356 -15.48 -14.10 -0.79
N HIS A 357 -14.26 -14.34 -0.30
CA HIS A 357 -13.93 -15.48 0.55
C HIS A 357 -14.67 -15.43 1.90
N GLY A 358 -14.66 -14.28 2.57
CA GLY A 358 -15.33 -14.10 3.85
C GLY A 358 -16.86 -14.23 3.75
N LYS A 359 -17.46 -13.69 2.68
CA LYS A 359 -18.90 -13.87 2.40
C LYS A 359 -19.30 -15.32 2.18
N LEU A 360 -18.45 -16.11 1.55
CA LEU A 360 -18.66 -17.55 1.40
C LEU A 360 -18.52 -18.26 2.76
N ALA A 361 -17.50 -17.90 3.54
CA ALA A 361 -17.32 -18.46 4.89
C ALA A 361 -18.48 -18.15 5.83
N THR A 362 -19.04 -16.93 5.77
CA THR A 362 -20.24 -16.55 6.54
C THR A 362 -21.48 -17.39 6.16
N ARG A 363 -21.55 -17.84 4.91
CA ARG A 363 -22.61 -18.74 4.42
C ARG A 363 -22.35 -20.22 4.73
N LEU A 364 -21.30 -20.52 5.47
CA LEU A 364 -20.86 -21.88 5.80
C LEU A 364 -20.56 -22.72 4.56
N ASP A 365 -20.04 -22.11 3.52
CA ASP A 365 -19.61 -22.82 2.32
C ASP A 365 -18.37 -23.63 2.61
N GLU A 366 -18.41 -24.93 2.39
CA GLU A 366 -17.32 -25.88 2.68
C GLU A 366 -16.03 -25.58 1.91
N ASN A 367 -16.15 -24.91 0.75
CA ASN A 367 -15.00 -24.53 -0.08
C ASN A 367 -14.49 -23.12 0.18
N ALA A 368 -15.06 -22.40 1.14
CA ALA A 368 -14.58 -21.07 1.50
C ALA A 368 -13.24 -21.18 2.25
N PRO A 369 -12.15 -20.60 1.73
CA PRO A 369 -10.89 -20.60 2.48
C PRO A 369 -11.01 -19.69 3.70
N THR A 370 -10.51 -20.12 4.83
CA THR A 370 -10.37 -19.31 6.04
C THR A 370 -8.89 -18.89 6.23
N CYS A 371 -8.59 -18.15 7.28
CA CYS A 371 -7.22 -17.69 7.54
C CYS A 371 -6.18 -18.84 7.49
N LYS A 372 -6.52 -19.99 8.05
CA LYS A 372 -5.60 -21.14 8.17
C LYS A 372 -5.27 -21.80 6.82
N GLU A 373 -6.15 -21.77 5.84
CA GLU A 373 -5.91 -22.35 4.51
C GLU A 373 -4.79 -21.58 3.77
N CYS A 374 -4.64 -20.29 4.07
CA CYS A 374 -3.61 -19.45 3.47
C CYS A 374 -2.35 -19.32 4.36
N HIS A 375 -2.53 -19.17 5.66
CA HIS A 375 -1.43 -18.84 6.59
C HIS A 375 -0.89 -20.03 7.39
N GLY A 376 -1.54 -21.19 7.34
CA GLY A 376 -1.25 -22.31 8.21
C GLY A 376 -1.89 -22.14 9.60
N THR A 377 -1.49 -22.97 10.54
CA THR A 377 -2.02 -22.98 11.92
C THR A 377 -0.91 -22.66 12.93
N HIS A 378 -0.24 -23.69 13.41
CA HIS A 378 0.83 -23.55 14.40
C HIS A 378 2.18 -23.14 13.77
N ASP A 379 2.35 -23.35 12.47
CA ASP A 379 3.55 -23.06 11.68
C ASP A 379 3.46 -21.73 10.90
N THR A 380 2.61 -20.82 11.31
CA THR A 380 2.39 -19.54 10.62
C THR A 380 3.70 -18.77 10.41
N LYS A 381 4.09 -18.59 9.16
CA LYS A 381 5.32 -17.90 8.75
C LYS A 381 5.04 -16.56 8.10
N GLY A 382 6.00 -15.65 8.21
CA GLY A 382 5.90 -14.33 7.59
C GLY A 382 6.05 -14.39 6.06
N ARG A 383 5.54 -13.38 5.36
CA ARG A 383 5.58 -13.27 3.90
C ARG A 383 7.00 -13.24 3.28
N LEU A 384 8.03 -13.02 4.08
CA LEU A 384 9.43 -12.99 3.63
C LEU A 384 10.14 -14.34 3.86
N ASP A 385 9.51 -15.29 4.53
CA ASP A 385 10.07 -16.62 4.71
C ASP A 385 9.79 -17.46 3.45
N PRO A 386 10.82 -18.01 2.78
CA PRO A 386 10.63 -18.82 1.57
C PRO A 386 9.76 -20.06 1.78
N ASN A 387 9.66 -20.57 3.02
CA ASN A 387 8.81 -21.71 3.37
C ASN A 387 7.37 -21.31 3.73
N SER A 388 7.05 -19.99 3.72
CA SER A 388 5.69 -19.53 3.97
C SER A 388 4.80 -19.80 2.77
N PRO A 389 3.56 -20.29 2.95
CA PRO A 389 2.60 -20.41 1.86
C PRO A 389 2.32 -19.06 1.16
N ILE A 390 2.44 -17.96 1.91
CA ILE A 390 2.22 -16.60 1.41
C ILE A 390 3.51 -15.89 0.95
N PHE A 391 4.63 -16.64 0.82
CA PHE A 391 5.81 -16.10 0.15
C PHE A 391 5.53 -15.92 -1.34
N ALA A 392 6.01 -14.84 -1.94
CA ALA A 392 5.62 -14.42 -3.30
C ALA A 392 5.60 -15.58 -4.32
N ILE A 393 6.65 -16.41 -4.36
CA ILE A 393 6.75 -17.54 -5.30
C ILE A 393 5.68 -18.62 -5.03
N ASN A 394 5.22 -18.76 -3.80
CA ASN A 394 4.26 -19.77 -3.38
C ASN A 394 2.80 -19.35 -3.60
N ILE A 395 2.51 -18.04 -3.68
CA ILE A 395 1.15 -17.51 -3.83
C ILE A 395 0.38 -18.13 -5.01
N PRO A 396 0.94 -18.23 -6.23
CA PRO A 396 0.20 -18.83 -7.34
C PRO A 396 -0.18 -20.30 -7.08
N THR A 397 0.68 -21.06 -6.38
CA THR A 397 0.42 -22.46 -5.99
C THR A 397 -0.64 -22.52 -4.88
N LEU A 398 -0.61 -21.57 -3.95
CA LEU A 398 -1.61 -21.46 -2.89
C LEU A 398 -3.00 -21.23 -3.46
N CYS A 399 -3.16 -20.23 -4.34
CA CYS A 399 -4.43 -19.91 -4.99
C CYS A 399 -4.89 -21.07 -5.91
N ALA A 400 -3.96 -21.77 -6.54
CA ALA A 400 -4.25 -22.89 -7.44
C ALA A 400 -4.96 -24.08 -6.75
N LYS A 401 -4.91 -24.18 -5.42
CA LYS A 401 -5.64 -25.22 -4.68
C LYS A 401 -7.16 -25.20 -4.98
N CYS A 402 -7.70 -24.01 -5.27
CA CYS A 402 -9.12 -23.84 -5.57
C CYS A 402 -9.37 -23.22 -6.96
N HIS A 403 -8.42 -22.40 -7.48
CA HIS A 403 -8.59 -21.62 -8.72
C HIS A 403 -7.96 -22.26 -9.97
N ARG A 404 -7.40 -23.46 -9.88
CA ARG A 404 -6.95 -24.23 -11.06
C ARG A 404 -8.13 -24.85 -11.77
N GLU A 405 -8.03 -25.05 -13.07
CA GLU A 405 -9.03 -25.80 -13.84
C GLU A 405 -9.36 -27.15 -13.17
N GLY A 406 -10.66 -27.43 -13.02
CA GLY A 406 -11.16 -28.64 -12.36
C GLY A 406 -11.32 -28.53 -10.84
N GLU A 407 -10.82 -27.48 -10.21
CA GLU A 407 -10.97 -27.25 -8.76
C GLU A 407 -12.25 -26.45 -8.45
N SER A 408 -12.63 -26.43 -7.16
CA SER A 408 -13.92 -25.95 -6.68
C SER A 408 -14.30 -24.53 -7.11
N ALA A 409 -13.37 -23.60 -7.05
CA ALA A 409 -13.63 -22.21 -7.44
C ALA A 409 -13.70 -22.04 -8.97
N ALA A 410 -12.87 -22.78 -9.72
CA ALA A 410 -12.89 -22.76 -11.18
C ALA A 410 -14.19 -23.34 -11.73
N ILE A 411 -14.69 -24.43 -11.13
CA ILE A 411 -15.98 -25.05 -11.51
C ILE A 411 -17.16 -24.09 -11.28
N ARG A 412 -17.11 -23.29 -10.21
CA ARG A 412 -18.18 -22.31 -9.90
C ARG A 412 -18.15 -21.07 -10.76
N ASN A 413 -17.00 -20.76 -11.34
CA ASN A 413 -16.84 -19.58 -12.20
C ASN A 413 -17.31 -19.90 -13.61
N GLU A 414 -18.61 -20.01 -13.81
CA GLU A 414 -19.28 -20.40 -15.08
C GLU A 414 -18.99 -19.45 -16.24
N GLY A 415 -18.00 -18.58 -16.16
CA GLY A 415 -18.29 -17.60 -17.15
C GLY A 415 -17.17 -17.02 -17.97
N SER A 416 -15.95 -16.86 -17.57
CA SER A 416 -15.11 -16.06 -18.45
C SER A 416 -13.65 -16.51 -18.60
N GLU A 417 -13.08 -17.14 -17.61
CA GLU A 417 -11.70 -17.58 -17.68
C GLU A 417 -11.48 -18.80 -16.78
N ILE A 418 -11.31 -19.96 -17.40
CA ILE A 418 -11.21 -21.25 -16.69
C ILE A 418 -9.77 -21.49 -16.24
N ASP A 419 -8.77 -21.11 -17.03
CA ASP A 419 -7.36 -21.43 -16.84
C ASP A 419 -6.55 -20.28 -16.22
N ILE A 420 -7.09 -19.58 -15.22
CA ILE A 420 -6.49 -18.39 -14.62
C ILE A 420 -5.04 -18.66 -14.16
N ILE A 421 -4.80 -19.79 -13.54
CA ILE A 421 -3.48 -20.16 -13.00
C ILE A 421 -2.48 -20.38 -14.12
N GLN A 422 -2.85 -21.14 -15.15
CA GLN A 422 -1.98 -21.37 -16.30
C GLN A 422 -1.70 -20.07 -17.05
N HIS A 423 -2.73 -19.27 -17.31
CA HIS A 423 -2.61 -17.96 -17.94
C HIS A 423 -1.65 -17.05 -17.19
N TYR A 424 -1.77 -16.99 -15.85
CA TYR A 424 -0.84 -16.22 -15.04
C TYR A 424 0.59 -16.77 -15.16
N GLN A 425 0.80 -18.09 -15.07
CA GLN A 425 2.14 -18.71 -15.19
C GLN A 425 2.80 -18.43 -16.56
N GLU A 426 2.01 -18.34 -17.62
CA GLU A 426 2.46 -18.02 -18.97
C GLU A 426 2.63 -16.51 -19.20
N SER A 427 2.09 -15.68 -18.32
CA SER A 427 2.21 -14.23 -18.39
C SER A 427 3.64 -13.74 -18.15
N THR A 428 3.87 -12.47 -18.45
CA THR A 428 5.15 -11.80 -18.13
C THR A 428 5.42 -11.80 -16.62
N HIS A 429 4.40 -11.55 -15.81
CA HIS A 429 4.53 -11.54 -14.36
C HIS A 429 4.82 -12.96 -13.83
N GLY A 430 4.05 -13.95 -14.24
CA GLY A 430 4.27 -15.34 -13.84
C GLY A 430 5.63 -15.89 -14.26
N LYS A 431 6.09 -15.60 -15.47
CA LYS A 431 7.44 -15.97 -15.93
C LYS A 431 8.53 -15.25 -15.13
N GLY A 432 8.35 -13.96 -14.84
CA GLY A 432 9.26 -13.20 -13.99
C GLY A 432 9.38 -13.83 -12.59
N LEU A 433 8.25 -14.18 -11.98
CA LEU A 433 8.21 -14.81 -10.67
C LEU A 433 8.77 -16.23 -10.67
N LEU A 434 8.21 -17.12 -11.50
CA LEU A 434 8.44 -18.57 -11.40
C LEU A 434 9.68 -19.04 -12.17
N LYS A 435 10.04 -18.37 -13.30
CA LYS A 435 11.20 -18.77 -14.08
C LYS A 435 12.46 -17.97 -13.76
N SER A 436 12.28 -16.67 -13.40
CA SER A 436 13.41 -15.78 -13.10
C SER A 436 13.61 -15.54 -11.61
N GLY A 437 12.73 -16.01 -10.74
CA GLY A 437 12.81 -15.83 -9.29
C GLY A 437 12.62 -14.39 -8.80
N LEU A 438 12.00 -13.53 -9.59
CA LEU A 438 11.80 -12.11 -9.27
C LEU A 438 10.61 -11.95 -8.32
N THR A 439 10.86 -11.99 -7.03
CA THR A 439 9.82 -11.89 -5.96
C THR A 439 9.10 -10.53 -5.90
N VAL A 440 9.61 -9.53 -6.62
CA VAL A 440 8.96 -8.21 -6.76
C VAL A 440 7.96 -8.16 -7.90
N THR A 441 7.86 -9.23 -8.69
CA THR A 441 6.88 -9.34 -9.78
C THR A 441 5.48 -9.51 -9.20
N ALA A 442 4.50 -8.86 -9.82
CA ALA A 442 3.12 -8.91 -9.34
C ALA A 442 2.57 -10.33 -9.25
N THR A 443 2.01 -10.68 -8.10
CA THR A 443 1.30 -11.91 -7.79
C THR A 443 -0.21 -11.70 -7.84
N CYS A 444 -0.99 -12.73 -7.55
CA CYS A 444 -2.46 -12.63 -7.50
C CYS A 444 -2.91 -11.53 -6.52
N THR A 445 -2.27 -11.46 -5.35
CA THR A 445 -2.65 -10.52 -4.28
C THR A 445 -2.28 -9.06 -4.56
N ASP A 446 -1.35 -8.81 -5.49
CA ASP A 446 -0.99 -7.43 -5.87
C ASP A 446 -2.06 -6.78 -6.75
N CYS A 447 -2.85 -7.60 -7.47
CA CYS A 447 -3.96 -7.13 -8.27
C CYS A 447 -5.31 -7.25 -7.54
N HIS A 448 -5.55 -8.39 -6.87
CA HIS A 448 -6.84 -8.69 -6.24
C HIS A 448 -6.91 -8.30 -4.75
N THR A 449 -5.81 -7.78 -4.17
CA THR A 449 -5.59 -7.62 -2.74
C THR A 449 -5.42 -8.97 -2.01
N ALA A 450 -5.01 -8.96 -0.74
CA ALA A 450 -4.73 -10.18 0.00
C ALA A 450 -5.89 -10.64 0.89
N HIS A 451 -6.64 -9.70 1.46
CA HIS A 451 -7.70 -9.99 2.42
C HIS A 451 -9.05 -9.37 2.03
N ARG A 452 -9.02 -8.44 1.08
CA ARG A 452 -10.20 -7.70 0.62
C ARG A 452 -10.48 -7.99 -0.86
N GLU A 453 -10.50 -9.26 -1.24
CA GLU A 453 -10.79 -9.68 -2.60
C GLU A 453 -12.26 -9.39 -2.94
N LEU A 454 -12.50 -8.21 -3.53
CA LEU A 454 -13.82 -7.78 -3.95
C LEU A 454 -14.08 -8.14 -5.42
N PRO A 455 -15.34 -8.44 -5.79
CA PRO A 455 -15.71 -8.70 -7.17
C PRO A 455 -15.38 -7.51 -8.07
N GLY A 456 -15.00 -7.76 -9.32
CA GLY A 456 -14.66 -6.71 -10.29
C GLY A 456 -15.78 -5.72 -10.62
N ASN A 457 -17.03 -6.01 -10.26
CA ASN A 457 -18.17 -5.11 -10.38
C ASN A 457 -18.42 -4.25 -9.13
N ASN A 458 -17.65 -4.44 -8.06
CA ASN A 458 -17.71 -3.60 -6.86
C ASN A 458 -16.83 -2.36 -7.06
N PRO A 459 -17.35 -1.13 -6.89
CA PRO A 459 -16.57 0.10 -7.06
C PRO A 459 -15.32 0.22 -6.16
N GLU A 460 -15.31 -0.46 -5.02
CA GLU A 460 -14.17 -0.48 -4.08
C GLU A 460 -13.11 -1.54 -4.43
N SER A 461 -13.40 -2.42 -5.40
CA SER A 461 -12.46 -3.46 -5.82
C SER A 461 -11.24 -2.83 -6.51
N SER A 462 -10.05 -3.33 -6.22
CA SER A 462 -8.81 -2.96 -6.91
C SER A 462 -8.85 -3.25 -8.41
N ILE A 463 -9.66 -4.22 -8.82
CA ILE A 463 -9.88 -4.61 -10.22
C ILE A 463 -11.16 -4.02 -10.83
N TYR A 464 -11.83 -3.09 -10.14
CA TYR A 464 -12.93 -2.34 -10.73
C TYR A 464 -12.39 -1.44 -11.86
N PRO A 465 -13.12 -1.26 -12.98
CA PRO A 465 -12.57 -0.57 -14.16
C PRO A 465 -11.88 0.78 -13.89
N THR A 466 -12.45 1.62 -13.04
CA THR A 466 -11.84 2.92 -12.72
C THR A 466 -10.57 2.80 -11.86
N ASN A 467 -10.39 1.70 -11.14
CA ASN A 467 -9.30 1.47 -10.20
C ASN A 467 -8.10 0.72 -10.84
N ILE A 468 -8.32 0.03 -11.97
CA ILE A 468 -7.28 -0.78 -12.63
C ILE A 468 -6.03 0.05 -12.95
N SER A 469 -6.21 1.29 -13.41
CA SER A 469 -5.07 2.16 -13.71
C SER A 469 -4.20 2.43 -12.48
N SER A 470 -4.81 2.63 -11.33
CA SER A 470 -4.10 2.83 -10.06
C SER A 470 -3.45 1.55 -9.57
N THR A 471 -4.14 0.42 -9.69
CA THR A 471 -3.60 -0.90 -9.30
C THR A 471 -2.35 -1.25 -10.11
N CYS A 472 -2.38 -1.07 -11.42
CA CYS A 472 -1.19 -1.24 -12.26
C CYS A 472 -0.11 -0.18 -11.95
N GLY A 473 -0.55 1.04 -11.66
CA GLY A 473 0.30 2.19 -11.35
C GLY A 473 1.15 2.04 -10.09
N ASN A 474 0.75 1.17 -9.15
CA ASN A 474 1.56 0.87 -7.96
C ASN A 474 2.99 0.42 -8.31
N CYS A 475 3.16 -0.25 -9.46
CA CYS A 475 4.47 -0.65 -9.97
C CYS A 475 4.82 0.08 -11.29
N HIS A 476 3.84 0.34 -12.15
CA HIS A 476 3.99 0.98 -13.46
C HIS A 476 3.62 2.47 -13.41
N TYR A 477 4.09 3.20 -12.40
CA TYR A 477 3.74 4.59 -12.14
C TYR A 477 3.94 5.51 -13.37
N GLY A 478 5.09 5.44 -14.04
CA GLY A 478 5.37 6.28 -15.22
C GLY A 478 4.41 6.02 -16.38
N ILE A 479 3.94 4.78 -16.54
CA ILE A 479 2.93 4.42 -17.55
C ILE A 479 1.54 4.95 -17.14
N GLN A 480 1.20 4.86 -15.87
CA GLN A 480 -0.03 5.45 -15.35
C GLN A 480 -0.09 6.96 -15.59
N GLU A 481 1.01 7.68 -15.34
CA GLU A 481 1.09 9.12 -15.62
C GLU A 481 0.92 9.45 -17.12
N GLN A 482 1.50 8.63 -17.99
CA GLN A 482 1.29 8.78 -19.44
C GLN A 482 -0.17 8.55 -19.81
N PHE A 483 -0.77 7.47 -19.30
CA PHE A 483 -2.16 7.12 -19.54
C PHE A 483 -3.13 8.21 -19.03
N ALA A 484 -2.85 8.82 -17.88
CA ALA A 484 -3.66 9.90 -17.32
C ALA A 484 -3.79 11.12 -18.27
N ARG A 485 -2.80 11.32 -19.17
CA ARG A 485 -2.83 12.38 -20.19
C ARG A 485 -3.49 11.97 -21.50
N SER A 486 -3.79 10.69 -21.67
CA SER A 486 -4.37 10.12 -22.88
C SER A 486 -5.86 10.48 -23.04
N VAL A 487 -6.35 10.49 -24.27
CA VAL A 487 -7.79 10.56 -24.57
C VAL A 487 -8.58 9.36 -24.03
N HIS A 488 -7.90 8.27 -23.71
CA HIS A 488 -8.52 7.07 -23.10
C HIS A 488 -8.69 7.18 -21.59
N SER A 489 -8.11 8.20 -20.96
CA SER A 489 -8.22 8.40 -19.52
C SER A 489 -9.48 9.18 -19.15
N PRO A 490 -10.26 8.73 -18.15
CA PRO A 490 -11.40 9.47 -17.64
C PRO A 490 -11.00 10.80 -16.98
N THR A 491 -9.73 10.97 -16.60
CA THR A 491 -9.23 12.24 -16.07
C THR A 491 -9.07 13.32 -17.16
N ASN A 492 -8.96 12.92 -18.42
CA ASN A 492 -8.70 13.80 -19.55
C ASN A 492 -9.86 13.86 -20.57
N THR A 493 -10.82 12.94 -20.48
CA THR A 493 -11.92 12.81 -21.43
C THR A 493 -13.24 12.62 -20.69
N GLU A 494 -14.14 13.59 -20.78
CA GLU A 494 -15.53 13.43 -20.31
C GLU A 494 -16.37 12.81 -21.43
N THR A 495 -16.92 11.62 -21.17
CA THR A 495 -17.75 10.91 -22.12
C THR A 495 -18.60 9.87 -21.40
N ASP A 496 -19.82 9.63 -21.89
CA ASP A 496 -20.69 8.55 -21.45
C ASP A 496 -20.26 7.16 -22.01
N LYS A 497 -19.31 7.16 -22.94
CA LYS A 497 -18.79 5.90 -23.52
C LYS A 497 -17.79 5.26 -22.57
N LYS A 498 -17.85 3.92 -22.49
CA LYS A 498 -16.85 3.16 -21.74
C LYS A 498 -15.46 3.39 -22.36
N LEU A 499 -14.57 4.00 -21.57
CA LEU A 499 -13.16 4.16 -21.92
C LEU A 499 -12.39 2.85 -21.64
N PRO A 500 -11.38 2.52 -22.45
CA PRO A 500 -10.57 1.34 -22.21
C PRO A 500 -9.64 1.55 -21.00
N VAL A 501 -9.38 0.47 -20.30
CA VAL A 501 -8.42 0.41 -19.20
C VAL A 501 -7.26 -0.55 -19.55
N CYS A 502 -6.26 -0.66 -18.69
CA CYS A 502 -5.02 -1.37 -18.98
C CYS A 502 -5.24 -2.80 -19.52
N ASN A 503 -6.16 -3.56 -18.88
CA ASN A 503 -6.44 -4.94 -19.26
C ASN A 503 -7.28 -5.10 -20.55
N ASP A 504 -7.91 -4.03 -21.05
CA ASP A 504 -8.57 -4.08 -22.35
C ASP A 504 -7.55 -4.19 -23.50
N CYS A 505 -6.33 -3.69 -23.29
CA CYS A 505 -5.24 -3.78 -24.25
C CYS A 505 -4.22 -4.89 -23.93
N HIS A 506 -3.92 -5.09 -22.64
CA HIS A 506 -2.86 -6.01 -22.20
C HIS A 506 -3.38 -7.36 -21.70
N SER A 507 -4.70 -7.56 -21.67
CA SER A 507 -5.36 -8.66 -20.98
C SER A 507 -5.17 -8.63 -19.45
N ALA A 508 -5.81 -9.54 -18.70
CA ALA A 508 -5.69 -9.62 -17.25
C ALA A 508 -4.65 -10.67 -16.84
N HIS A 509 -4.92 -11.94 -17.05
CA HIS A 509 -4.06 -13.02 -16.59
C HIS A 509 -3.01 -13.47 -17.64
N THR A 510 -3.22 -13.17 -18.93
CA THR A 510 -2.30 -13.51 -20.04
C THR A 510 -1.41 -12.35 -20.46
N ILE A 511 -1.05 -11.45 -19.54
CA ILE A 511 -0.24 -10.27 -19.83
C ILE A 511 1.06 -10.66 -20.53
N ARG A 512 1.25 -10.16 -21.77
CA ARG A 512 2.43 -10.42 -22.58
C ARG A 512 3.36 -9.22 -22.62
N ARG A 513 4.65 -9.46 -22.85
CA ARG A 513 5.60 -8.39 -23.13
C ARG A 513 5.20 -7.65 -24.40
N ALA A 514 5.19 -6.31 -24.32
CA ALA A 514 4.80 -5.45 -25.45
C ALA A 514 5.75 -5.53 -26.65
N ASP A 515 7.00 -5.93 -26.42
CA ASP A 515 8.00 -6.15 -27.47
C ASP A 515 7.90 -7.54 -28.14
N SER A 516 7.10 -8.46 -27.58
CA SER A 516 6.93 -9.79 -28.16
C SER A 516 6.16 -9.75 -29.48
N GLU A 517 6.54 -10.61 -30.40
CA GLU A 517 5.89 -10.71 -31.71
C GLU A 517 4.40 -11.03 -31.62
N GLY A 518 4.03 -11.94 -30.71
CA GLY A 518 2.64 -12.29 -30.45
C GLY A 518 1.80 -11.09 -30.00
N PHE A 519 2.33 -10.24 -29.10
CA PHE A 519 1.65 -9.02 -28.71
C PHE A 519 1.50 -8.04 -29.86
N LYS A 520 2.57 -7.81 -30.64
CA LYS A 520 2.56 -6.88 -31.78
C LYS A 520 1.56 -7.28 -32.86
N LEU A 521 1.28 -8.56 -33.05
CA LEU A 521 0.29 -9.04 -34.01
C LEU A 521 -1.15 -8.94 -33.47
N THR A 522 -1.35 -9.10 -32.17
CA THR A 522 -2.68 -9.14 -31.54
C THR A 522 -3.22 -7.79 -31.12
N ILE A 523 -2.35 -6.83 -30.81
CA ILE A 523 -2.76 -5.51 -30.27
C ILE A 523 -3.69 -4.72 -31.21
N MET A 524 -3.52 -4.91 -32.52
CA MET A 524 -4.36 -4.29 -33.53
C MET A 524 -5.84 -4.66 -33.38
N ASN A 525 -6.10 -5.93 -33.03
CA ASN A 525 -7.45 -6.41 -32.78
C ASN A 525 -8.05 -5.79 -31.54
N GLN A 526 -7.24 -5.49 -30.50
CA GLN A 526 -7.73 -4.81 -29.30
C GLN A 526 -8.18 -3.38 -29.61
N CYS A 527 -7.41 -2.63 -30.43
CA CYS A 527 -7.83 -1.32 -30.91
C CYS A 527 -9.15 -1.42 -31.72
N GLY A 528 -9.22 -2.42 -32.61
CA GLY A 528 -10.35 -2.69 -33.49
C GLY A 528 -11.66 -3.02 -32.76
N ARG A 529 -11.63 -3.52 -31.51
CA ARG A 529 -12.85 -3.78 -30.72
C ARG A 529 -13.73 -2.55 -30.52
N CYS A 530 -13.10 -1.39 -30.35
CA CYS A 530 -13.79 -0.12 -30.17
C CYS A 530 -13.73 0.76 -31.44
N HIS A 531 -12.64 0.67 -32.19
CA HIS A 531 -12.36 1.47 -33.41
C HIS A 531 -12.47 0.61 -34.68
N GLN A 532 -13.58 -0.13 -34.85
CA GLN A 532 -13.74 -1.13 -35.90
C GLN A 532 -13.60 -0.53 -37.30
N GLU A 533 -14.27 0.60 -37.57
CA GLU A 533 -14.20 1.25 -38.89
C GLU A 533 -12.79 1.68 -39.25
N VAL A 534 -12.09 2.29 -38.29
CA VAL A 534 -10.71 2.78 -38.47
C VAL A 534 -9.74 1.62 -38.61
N ALA A 535 -9.96 0.53 -37.87
CA ALA A 535 -9.14 -0.68 -37.99
C ALA A 535 -9.32 -1.33 -39.37
N ASN A 536 -10.55 -1.40 -39.89
CA ASN A 536 -10.83 -1.92 -41.24
C ASN A 536 -10.10 -1.09 -42.29
N THR A 537 -10.20 0.24 -42.22
CA THR A 537 -9.48 1.12 -43.17
C THR A 537 -7.96 1.00 -43.06
N TYR A 538 -7.43 0.80 -41.84
CA TYR A 538 -5.99 0.52 -41.67
C TYR A 538 -5.59 -0.78 -42.38
N PHE A 539 -6.40 -1.85 -42.25
CA PHE A 539 -6.11 -3.13 -42.92
C PHE A 539 -6.20 -3.06 -44.45
N ASP A 540 -6.84 -2.05 -45.04
CA ASP A 540 -6.83 -1.77 -46.46
C ASP A 540 -5.47 -1.15 -46.92
N THR A 541 -4.71 -0.56 -46.00
CA THR A 541 -3.41 0.05 -46.31
C THR A 541 -2.29 -0.99 -46.49
N TYR A 542 -1.15 -0.54 -47.05
CA TYR A 542 0.05 -1.38 -47.15
C TYR A 542 0.53 -1.86 -45.76
N HIS A 543 0.58 -0.98 -44.77
CA HIS A 543 0.99 -1.35 -43.43
C HIS A 543 0.07 -2.43 -42.81
N GLY A 544 -1.24 -2.27 -42.97
CA GLY A 544 -2.21 -3.22 -42.46
C GLY A 544 -2.12 -4.58 -43.15
N LYS A 545 -2.05 -4.61 -44.49
CA LYS A 545 -1.93 -5.87 -45.28
C LYS A 545 -0.67 -6.65 -44.94
N VAL A 546 0.46 -5.96 -44.83
CA VAL A 546 1.75 -6.59 -44.47
C VAL A 546 1.71 -7.09 -43.02
N SER A 547 1.02 -6.35 -42.12
CA SER A 547 0.80 -6.79 -40.72
C SER A 547 -0.07 -8.06 -40.65
N GLN A 548 -1.12 -8.15 -41.44
CA GLN A 548 -1.98 -9.35 -41.53
C GLN A 548 -1.21 -10.58 -42.03
N LEU A 549 -0.20 -10.37 -42.89
CA LEU A 549 0.68 -11.44 -43.33
C LEU A 549 1.73 -11.85 -42.29
N GLY A 550 1.66 -11.33 -41.06
CA GLY A 550 2.52 -11.73 -39.95
C GLY A 550 3.83 -10.93 -39.81
N TYR A 551 4.04 -9.88 -40.59
CA TYR A 551 5.26 -9.08 -40.47
C TYR A 551 5.18 -8.10 -39.31
N THR A 552 5.98 -8.35 -38.28
CA THR A 552 5.92 -7.63 -36.99
C THR A 552 6.56 -6.25 -36.98
N LYS A 553 7.42 -5.94 -37.96
CA LYS A 553 8.14 -4.66 -38.04
C LYS A 553 7.38 -3.55 -38.79
N THR A 554 6.22 -3.85 -39.39
CA THR A 554 5.39 -2.80 -40.03
C THR A 554 4.73 -1.94 -38.94
N ALA A 555 4.48 -0.66 -39.28
CA ALA A 555 3.87 0.29 -38.35
C ALA A 555 2.48 -0.18 -37.89
N LYS A 556 2.21 -0.12 -36.61
CA LYS A 556 0.94 -0.43 -35.96
C LYS A 556 0.24 0.87 -35.54
N CYS A 557 -0.99 0.78 -35.06
CA CYS A 557 -1.73 1.95 -34.58
C CYS A 557 -0.92 2.76 -33.57
N TYR A 558 -0.30 2.12 -32.60
CA TYR A 558 0.45 2.78 -31.52
C TYR A 558 1.76 3.43 -31.99
N ASP A 559 2.34 3.01 -33.11
CA ASP A 559 3.56 3.61 -33.65
C ASP A 559 3.27 5.05 -34.11
N CYS A 560 2.09 5.26 -34.70
CA CYS A 560 1.64 6.57 -35.14
C CYS A 560 0.92 7.37 -34.05
N HIS A 561 0.00 6.73 -33.31
CA HIS A 561 -0.88 7.41 -32.38
C HIS A 561 -0.31 7.54 -30.97
N GLY A 562 0.76 6.83 -30.61
CA GLY A 562 1.20 6.61 -29.25
C GLY A 562 0.55 5.37 -28.64
N ALA A 563 1.09 4.91 -27.51
CA ALA A 563 0.61 3.73 -26.81
C ALA A 563 -0.23 4.09 -25.58
N HIS A 564 0.36 4.81 -24.64
CA HIS A 564 -0.27 5.19 -23.38
C HIS A 564 -0.63 6.68 -23.31
N ASP A 565 -0.01 7.50 -24.13
CA ASP A 565 -0.16 8.95 -24.24
C ASP A 565 -0.89 9.37 -25.52
N ILE A 566 -1.93 8.64 -25.89
CA ILE A 566 -2.68 8.90 -27.12
C ILE A 566 -3.36 10.25 -27.04
N LEU A 567 -2.99 11.18 -27.97
CA LEU A 567 -3.50 12.53 -28.02
C LEU A 567 -4.13 12.81 -29.38
N PRO A 568 -5.18 13.66 -29.44
CA PRO A 568 -5.78 14.04 -30.72
C PRO A 568 -4.78 14.83 -31.56
N PRO A 569 -4.84 14.74 -32.91
CA PRO A 569 -3.88 15.42 -33.81
C PRO A 569 -3.79 16.94 -33.65
N ILE A 570 -4.85 17.57 -33.13
CA ILE A 570 -4.87 19.01 -32.84
C ILE A 570 -3.98 19.38 -31.65
N ASN A 571 -3.67 18.44 -30.78
CA ASN A 571 -2.80 18.69 -29.64
C ASN A 571 -1.33 18.74 -30.12
N PRO A 572 -0.59 19.85 -29.85
CA PRO A 572 0.80 19.99 -30.31
C PRO A 572 1.76 18.88 -29.81
N LYS A 573 1.42 18.21 -28.68
CA LYS A 573 2.20 17.10 -28.14
C LYS A 573 1.88 15.76 -28.81
N SER A 574 0.83 15.68 -29.62
CA SER A 574 0.48 14.45 -30.35
C SER A 574 1.58 14.10 -31.34
N LYS A 575 1.88 12.81 -31.49
CA LYS A 575 2.76 12.28 -32.52
C LYS A 575 2.24 12.61 -33.93
N LEU A 576 0.93 12.76 -34.08
CA LEU A 576 0.26 13.09 -35.34
C LEU A 576 -0.07 14.56 -35.50
N SER A 577 0.39 15.42 -34.58
CA SER A 577 0.25 16.87 -34.78
C SER A 577 0.99 17.32 -36.06
N ARG A 578 0.56 18.44 -36.63
CA ARG A 578 1.20 19.04 -37.81
C ARG A 578 2.72 19.23 -37.65
N GLU A 579 3.17 19.41 -36.43
CA GLU A 579 4.56 19.67 -36.06
C GLU A 579 5.36 18.37 -35.95
N ASN A 580 4.75 17.28 -35.42
CA ASN A 580 5.45 16.02 -35.09
C ASN A 580 5.27 14.91 -36.11
N VAL A 581 4.26 14.97 -37.00
CA VAL A 581 3.91 13.87 -37.91
C VAL A 581 5.07 13.44 -38.82
N VAL A 582 5.89 14.40 -39.30
CA VAL A 582 7.05 14.09 -40.14
C VAL A 582 8.10 13.29 -39.38
N GLU A 583 8.35 13.67 -38.11
CA GLU A 583 9.30 12.97 -37.26
C GLU A 583 8.78 11.58 -36.89
N THR A 584 7.49 11.46 -36.63
CA THR A 584 6.85 10.17 -36.43
C THR A 584 7.01 9.22 -37.61
N CYS A 585 6.88 9.73 -38.85
CA CYS A 585 7.15 8.93 -40.04
C CYS A 585 8.63 8.58 -40.18
N ARG A 586 9.55 9.49 -39.81
CA ARG A 586 11.00 9.30 -39.90
C ARG A 586 11.53 8.17 -39.01
N THR A 587 10.84 7.81 -37.95
CA THR A 587 11.23 6.67 -37.10
C THR A 587 11.42 5.38 -37.91
N CYS A 588 10.65 5.21 -38.97
CA CYS A 588 10.76 4.05 -39.89
C CYS A 588 11.18 4.44 -41.31
N HIS A 589 10.91 5.67 -41.74
CA HIS A 589 11.19 6.20 -43.08
C HIS A 589 12.16 7.39 -43.01
N PRO A 590 13.48 7.20 -42.95
CA PRO A 590 14.46 8.27 -42.71
C PRO A 590 14.38 9.46 -43.64
N SER A 591 13.90 9.27 -44.88
CA SER A 591 13.73 10.33 -45.88
C SER A 591 12.34 10.99 -45.88
N ALA A 592 11.48 10.66 -44.90
CA ALA A 592 10.15 11.25 -44.83
C ALA A 592 10.18 12.77 -44.71
N ASN A 593 9.35 13.42 -45.48
CA ASN A 593 9.14 14.86 -45.51
C ASN A 593 7.63 15.18 -45.38
N ARG A 594 7.27 16.46 -45.47
CA ARG A 594 5.84 16.86 -45.34
C ARG A 594 4.95 16.28 -46.46
N GLN A 595 5.47 16.11 -47.64
CA GLN A 595 4.70 15.53 -48.75
C GLN A 595 4.48 14.04 -48.51
N PHE A 596 5.48 13.33 -48.00
CA PHE A 596 5.35 11.94 -47.56
C PHE A 596 4.33 11.78 -46.39
N ALA A 597 4.40 12.67 -45.42
CA ALA A 597 3.48 12.66 -44.26
C ALA A 597 2.01 13.04 -44.64
N GLY A 598 1.78 13.53 -45.83
CA GLY A 598 0.44 13.75 -46.39
C GLY A 598 -0.23 12.47 -46.91
N TYR A 599 0.40 11.30 -46.77
CA TYR A 599 -0.20 10.01 -47.09
C TYR A 599 -1.48 9.76 -46.22
N LEU A 600 -2.53 9.30 -46.92
CA LEU A 600 -3.83 9.03 -46.30
C LEU A 600 -3.82 7.64 -45.61
N THR A 601 -3.43 7.59 -44.38
CA THR A 601 -3.22 6.34 -43.62
C THR A 601 -4.50 5.53 -43.37
N HIS A 602 -5.67 6.13 -43.49
CA HIS A 602 -6.98 5.50 -43.30
C HIS A 602 -7.87 5.63 -44.53
N ALA A 603 -7.27 5.83 -45.71
CA ALA A 603 -8.03 5.87 -46.96
C ALA A 603 -8.56 4.48 -47.31
N THR A 604 -9.80 4.41 -47.71
CA THR A 604 -10.47 3.17 -48.15
C THR A 604 -11.10 3.36 -49.51
N HIS A 605 -11.17 2.28 -50.28
CA HIS A 605 -11.89 2.23 -51.57
C HIS A 605 -13.36 1.86 -51.39
N HIS A 606 -13.88 1.74 -50.15
CA HIS A 606 -15.24 1.37 -49.86
C HIS A 606 -16.16 2.59 -49.60
N ASP A 607 -15.58 3.79 -49.44
CA ASP A 607 -16.34 5.02 -49.14
C ASP A 607 -16.28 5.98 -50.35
N PRO A 608 -17.40 6.03 -51.15
CA PRO A 608 -17.47 6.89 -52.33
C PRO A 608 -17.57 8.38 -51.99
N ASP A 609 -18.13 8.72 -50.81
CA ASP A 609 -18.34 10.12 -50.43
C ASP A 609 -17.05 10.77 -49.95
N LYS A 610 -16.27 10.06 -49.19
CA LYS A 610 -15.03 10.55 -48.59
C LYS A 610 -13.81 10.39 -49.54
N TYR A 611 -13.77 9.30 -50.32
CA TYR A 611 -12.67 8.98 -51.21
C TYR A 611 -13.14 8.61 -52.63
N PRO A 612 -13.89 9.49 -53.35
CA PRO A 612 -14.52 9.15 -54.65
C PRO A 612 -13.49 8.67 -55.67
N PHE A 613 -12.32 9.29 -55.75
CA PHE A 613 -11.29 8.89 -56.71
C PHE A 613 -10.78 7.47 -56.44
N LEU A 614 -10.51 7.09 -55.20
CA LEU A 614 -10.08 5.73 -54.84
C LEU A 614 -11.17 4.71 -55.13
N PHE A 615 -12.42 5.03 -54.77
CA PHE A 615 -13.58 4.17 -55.02
C PHE A 615 -13.73 3.86 -56.53
N TRP A 616 -13.85 4.87 -57.37
CA TRP A 616 -14.08 4.67 -58.79
C TRP A 616 -12.89 4.05 -59.50
N THR A 617 -11.64 4.38 -59.11
CA THR A 617 -10.44 3.75 -59.68
C THR A 617 -10.40 2.26 -59.34
N PHE A 618 -10.63 1.90 -58.05
CA PHE A 618 -10.62 0.51 -57.60
C PHE A 618 -11.70 -0.33 -58.33
N TRP A 619 -12.93 0.14 -58.34
CA TRP A 619 -14.03 -0.60 -58.98
C TRP A 619 -13.89 -0.62 -60.50
N GLY A 620 -13.40 0.43 -61.13
CA GLY A 620 -13.09 0.45 -62.54
C GLY A 620 -12.03 -0.57 -62.94
N MET A 621 -10.93 -0.63 -62.18
CA MET A 621 -9.86 -1.63 -62.40
C MET A 621 -10.37 -3.04 -62.09
N THR A 622 -11.12 -3.23 -61.04
CA THR A 622 -11.74 -4.53 -60.71
C THR A 622 -12.70 -4.98 -61.78
N GLY A 623 -13.54 -4.08 -62.28
CA GLY A 623 -14.43 -4.33 -63.37
C GLY A 623 -13.69 -4.73 -64.66
N LEU A 624 -12.61 -4.01 -65.00
CA LEU A 624 -11.75 -4.35 -66.14
C LEU A 624 -11.11 -5.72 -65.95
N LEU A 625 -10.62 -6.04 -64.75
CA LEU A 625 -10.02 -7.35 -64.47
C LEU A 625 -11.04 -8.48 -64.62
N VAL A 626 -12.23 -8.33 -64.03
CA VAL A 626 -13.33 -9.31 -64.14
C VAL A 626 -13.76 -9.46 -65.60
N PHE A 627 -13.83 -8.36 -66.35
CA PHE A 627 -14.19 -8.39 -67.78
C PHE A 627 -13.13 -9.13 -68.61
N THR A 628 -11.84 -8.89 -68.34
CA THR A 628 -10.76 -9.60 -69.05
C THR A 628 -10.75 -11.10 -68.77
N PHE A 629 -10.96 -11.48 -67.50
CA PHE A 629 -11.13 -12.90 -67.13
C PHE A 629 -12.38 -13.52 -67.72
N PHE A 630 -13.50 -12.79 -67.75
CA PHE A 630 -14.72 -13.26 -68.38
C PHE A 630 -14.54 -13.51 -69.89
N ILE A 631 -13.92 -12.55 -70.62
CA ILE A 631 -13.63 -12.75 -72.02
C ILE A 631 -12.69 -13.94 -72.20
N SER A 632 -11.63 -14.04 -71.38
CA SER A 632 -10.70 -15.19 -71.47
C SER A 632 -11.39 -16.52 -71.21
N TRP A 633 -12.30 -16.54 -70.24
CA TRP A 633 -13.10 -17.71 -69.91
C TRP A 633 -14.05 -18.09 -71.07
N VAL A 634 -14.80 -17.12 -71.65
CA VAL A 634 -15.64 -17.31 -72.82
C VAL A 634 -14.79 -17.81 -74.00
N HIS A 635 -13.64 -17.18 -74.25
CA HIS A 635 -12.71 -17.62 -75.27
C HIS A 635 -12.28 -19.08 -75.05
N THR A 636 -11.93 -19.45 -73.83
CA THR A 636 -11.54 -20.80 -73.46
C THR A 636 -12.67 -21.78 -73.70
N LEU A 637 -13.91 -21.46 -73.33
CA LEU A 637 -15.08 -22.27 -73.57
C LEU A 637 -15.33 -22.50 -75.06
N LEU A 638 -15.22 -21.43 -75.88
CA LEU A 638 -15.37 -21.51 -77.32
C LEU A 638 -14.27 -22.33 -77.96
N TRP A 639 -13.09 -22.33 -77.38
CA TRP A 639 -11.93 -23.09 -77.89
C TRP A 639 -11.93 -24.56 -77.43
N LEU A 640 -12.63 -24.90 -76.34
CA LEU A 640 -12.70 -26.25 -75.79
C LEU A 640 -13.13 -27.32 -76.83
N PRO A 641 -14.18 -27.14 -77.67
CA PRO A 641 -14.56 -28.14 -78.66
C PRO A 641 -13.40 -28.40 -79.68
N ARG A 642 -12.72 -27.32 -80.16
CA ARG A 642 -11.56 -27.44 -81.08
C ARG A 642 -10.42 -28.17 -80.36
N SER A 643 -10.20 -27.92 -79.11
CA SER A 643 -9.15 -28.60 -78.35
C SER A 643 -9.42 -30.09 -78.21
N PHE A 644 -10.67 -30.48 -78.00
CA PHE A 644 -11.06 -31.90 -77.95
C PHE A 644 -10.93 -32.57 -79.32
N GLU A 645 -11.28 -31.88 -80.42
CA GLU A 645 -11.09 -32.40 -81.76
C GLU A 645 -9.60 -32.55 -82.05
N TRP A 646 -8.79 -31.56 -81.71
CA TRP A 646 -7.32 -31.59 -81.87
C TRP A 646 -6.71 -32.74 -81.04
N ARG A 647 -7.12 -32.93 -79.81
CA ARG A 647 -6.67 -34.07 -78.99
C ARG A 647 -7.07 -35.42 -79.56
N LYS A 648 -8.26 -35.52 -80.18
CA LYS A 648 -8.67 -36.74 -80.90
C LYS A 648 -7.78 -36.98 -82.11
N LYS A 649 -7.48 -35.93 -82.94
CA LYS A 649 -6.59 -36.05 -84.07
C LYS A 649 -5.15 -36.41 -83.64
N LEU A 650 -4.65 -35.80 -82.59
CA LEU A 650 -3.30 -36.10 -82.06
C LEU A 650 -3.24 -37.55 -81.57
N LYS A 651 -4.24 -38.03 -80.85
CA LYS A 651 -4.29 -39.43 -80.44
C LYS A 651 -4.35 -40.39 -81.62
N ALA A 652 -5.09 -40.03 -82.64
CA ALA A 652 -5.10 -40.85 -83.88
C ALA A 652 -3.77 -40.85 -84.65
N ILE A 653 -3.07 -39.71 -84.63
CA ILE A 653 -1.71 -39.63 -85.24
C ILE A 653 -0.74 -40.47 -84.41
N HIS A 654 -0.71 -40.34 -83.12
CA HIS A 654 0.18 -41.16 -82.27
C HIS A 654 -0.18 -42.65 -82.36
N ALA A 655 -1.48 -43.03 -82.43
CA ALA A 655 -1.83 -44.43 -82.65
C ALA A 655 -1.35 -44.97 -84.04
N ALA A 656 -1.41 -44.13 -85.09
CA ALA A 656 -0.89 -44.48 -86.38
C ALA A 656 0.64 -44.58 -86.41
N GLU A 657 1.33 -43.68 -85.64
CA GLU A 657 2.79 -43.75 -85.51
C GLU A 657 3.23 -44.98 -84.70
N ASP A 658 2.48 -45.38 -83.67
CA ASP A 658 2.73 -46.60 -82.91
C ASP A 658 2.48 -47.84 -83.76
N GLU A 659 1.42 -47.85 -84.61
CA GLU A 659 1.15 -48.93 -85.54
C GLU A 659 2.25 -49.06 -86.61
N ILE A 660 2.74 -47.93 -87.18
CA ILE A 660 3.85 -47.95 -88.09
C ILE A 660 5.18 -48.42 -87.42
N ASN A 661 5.43 -48.03 -86.24
CA ASN A 661 6.59 -48.47 -85.46
C ASN A 661 6.51 -49.97 -85.12
N SER A 662 5.34 -50.47 -84.81
CA SER A 662 5.11 -51.91 -84.58
C SER A 662 5.32 -52.72 -85.82
N ASP A 663 4.81 -52.24 -87.01
CA ASP A 663 4.98 -52.88 -88.27
C ASP A 663 6.46 -52.85 -88.73
N LEU A 664 7.24 -51.81 -88.43
CA LEU A 664 8.63 -51.72 -88.65
C LEU A 664 9.47 -52.63 -87.74
N SER A 665 9.06 -52.81 -86.52
CA SER A 665 9.64 -53.75 -85.56
C SER A 665 9.41 -55.20 -85.93
N ASP A 666 8.21 -55.54 -86.46
CA ASP A 666 7.90 -56.88 -86.97
C ASP A 666 8.64 -57.20 -88.26
N LYS A 667 8.82 -56.23 -89.16
CA LYS A 667 9.62 -56.42 -90.35
C LYS A 667 11.11 -56.57 -90.04
N ASN A 668 11.67 -55.91 -89.04
CA ASN A 668 13.03 -56.08 -88.60
C ASN A 668 13.20 -57.46 -87.88
N ASN A 669 12.26 -57.94 -87.13
CA ASN A 669 12.26 -59.28 -86.53
C ASN A 669 12.15 -60.40 -87.58
N VAL A 670 11.47 -60.16 -88.72
CA VAL A 670 11.39 -61.11 -89.83
C VAL A 670 12.72 -61.15 -90.68
N SER A 671 13.43 -60.03 -90.72
CA SER A 671 14.78 -59.98 -91.42
C SER A 671 15.88 -60.64 -90.59
N GLU A 672 15.83 -60.61 -89.28
CA GLU A 672 16.79 -61.31 -88.38
C GLU A 672 16.56 -62.82 -88.30
N SER A 673 15.32 -63.28 -88.56
CA SER A 673 15.05 -64.74 -88.59
C SER A 673 15.39 -65.43 -89.89
N SER A 674 15.85 -64.72 -90.99
CA SER A 674 16.22 -65.28 -92.28
C SER A 674 17.76 -65.34 -92.46
N GLU A 675 18.60 -64.83 -91.57
CA GLU A 675 20.02 -64.95 -91.60
C GLU A 675 20.68 -65.94 -90.66
N GLN A 676 19.92 -66.73 -89.92
CA GLN A 676 20.42 -67.81 -89.09
C GLN A 676 20.04 -69.24 -89.56
N GLY A 677 20.00 -69.41 -90.92
CA GLY A 677 19.73 -70.71 -91.54
C GLY A 677 20.68 -71.06 -92.63
N GLU A 678 22.02 -70.80 -92.51
CA GLU A 678 23.09 -71.42 -93.34
C GLU A 678 24.45 -71.14 -92.70
N SER A 679 24.88 -72.00 -91.85
CA SER A 679 26.19 -72.60 -91.78
C SER A 679 26.30 -73.38 -90.46
N GLU A 680 26.30 -74.67 -90.62
CA GLU A 680 26.73 -75.68 -89.68
C GLU A 680 26.90 -75.26 -88.24
#